data_35469dded070e36e85679981bd25e28a
#
_entry.id   35469dded070e36e85679981bd25e28a
#
_cell.length_a   1.000
_cell.length_b   1.000
_cell.length_c   1.000
_cell.angle_alpha   90.00
_cell.angle_beta   90.00
_cell.angle_gamma   90.00
#
_symmetry.space_group_name_H-M   'P 1'
#
loop_
_entity.id
_entity.type
_entity.pdbx_description
1 polymer ?
#
loop_
_entity_poly.entity_id
_entity_poly.type
_entity_poly.pdbx_seq_one_letter_code
_entity_poly.pdbx_strand_id
1 'polypeptide(L)'
;MNMKQFFQLLLILGCLLSPFFQAFGQKADSVRLHSMVVYDGFSEDALDKARVAVFEADSVTVLADSLEGNWNEFMSNGVKKRYFTGFEGYLPLRKVYVFQVTHPGYAPQVLRVEVPQKRMGQPIVKWKLPNVYLWHQMNYDLGEATVKGTQIKMVMRGDTLVYNAAAFQLAEGSMLDNLVRALPGVKLEDGGRITVNGEYVSSLLVNGRDFFKGDPQIALANLPAYTVNKIKVYKKAPRGRENQERSEAERKKDPLVMDVNLKREYAQGWIANVEAGGGSRLGDGFDPVWMGRLFALRYTNHSSLAIFGNINNMDDYQAPSSKGEWRRTEPGLGRRTTKMGGLDFSVDGKETDIYFHTTLQAMRQDITSEQRTSAEDYLPAAPSVFRSSRSTSRTGTTDLKWMANVGIPNFPSKMNDFGFVTFSPSLYYTQSSGNASNASTQWQESLNAQPYSSAADTLYDRLLRSTTKRTDWGGRLMFEYFTSFPWLGGLSFNFDATTTYNRRKHTSLTGDLLQYARSSGTDLSQLRSETVPEMDYDYNIHADLGKGKGLFGRSMYSWLKIDYRYKQTFRSGHRDLSENDGWQGDGLTPSADAPEEWVLDQANSFHTTRMERNHNLKTSASWLPIGPLWLNLSVDMKFIDRRIHDLRDGADRTYARKSF
;
A
#
# COMPACT_ATOMS: atom_id res chain seq x y z
N MET A 1 41.02 2.80 -10.67
CA MET A 1 41.00 3.08 -9.23
C MET A 1 40.10 2.03 -8.57
N ASN A 2 40.68 1.16 -7.75
CA ASN A 2 39.95 0.05 -7.11
C ASN A 2 39.06 0.59 -5.99
N MET A 3 37.86 -0.01 -5.81
CA MET A 3 36.88 0.34 -4.80
C MET A 3 37.43 0.47 -3.35
N LYS A 4 38.51 -0.25 -3.03
CA LYS A 4 39.26 -0.09 -1.77
C LYS A 4 39.96 1.27 -1.65
N GLN A 5 40.48 1.80 -2.75
CA GLN A 5 41.17 3.11 -2.75
C GLN A 5 40.17 4.26 -2.63
N PHE A 6 38.97 4.11 -3.18
CA PHE A 6 37.87 5.08 -3.01
C PHE A 6 37.37 5.16 -1.57
N PHE A 7 37.20 4.02 -0.91
CA PHE A 7 36.82 3.97 0.51
C PHE A 7 37.91 4.50 1.45
N GLN A 8 39.20 4.27 1.15
CA GLN A 8 40.28 4.83 1.92
C GLN A 8 40.41 6.36 1.78
N LEU A 9 40.14 6.92 0.60
CA LEU A 9 40.10 8.36 0.37
C LEU A 9 38.91 9.02 1.15
N LEU A 10 37.77 8.36 1.23
CA LEU A 10 36.59 8.82 2.00
C LEU A 10 36.84 8.78 3.51
N LEU A 11 37.57 7.78 4.00
CA LEU A 11 37.95 7.66 5.42
C LEU A 11 38.99 8.71 5.82
N ILE A 12 39.97 9.03 4.95
CA ILE A 12 40.99 10.05 5.20
C ILE A 12 40.34 11.43 5.20
N LEU A 13 39.37 11.70 4.31
CA LEU A 13 38.63 12.96 4.30
C LEU A 13 37.75 13.14 5.53
N GLY A 14 37.24 12.07 6.10
CA GLY A 14 36.49 12.08 7.36
C GLY A 14 37.34 12.34 8.61
N CYS A 15 38.58 11.89 8.60
CA CYS A 15 39.52 12.07 9.73
C CYS A 15 40.18 13.46 9.78
N LEU A 16 40.23 14.17 8.68
CA LEU A 16 40.86 15.54 8.60
C LEU A 16 39.91 16.65 9.08
N LEU A 17 38.65 16.36 9.38
CA LEU A 17 37.63 17.34 9.81
C LEU A 17 37.32 17.34 11.32
N SER A 18 38.12 16.66 12.15
CA SER A 18 37.78 16.47 13.57
C SER A 18 38.52 17.27 14.64
N PRO A 19 39.13 18.45 14.44
CA PRO A 19 39.41 19.27 15.58
C PRO A 19 38.91 20.69 15.46
N PHE A 20 37.61 20.95 15.75
CA PHE A 20 37.16 22.27 16.22
C PHE A 20 35.80 22.16 16.90
N PHE A 21 35.75 21.61 18.11
CA PHE A 21 34.63 21.87 19.01
C PHE A 21 35.13 21.99 20.44
N GLN A 22 35.54 23.20 20.83
CA GLN A 22 35.41 23.63 22.21
C GLN A 22 34.06 24.31 22.35
N ALA A 23 33.12 23.62 22.94
CA ALA A 23 31.83 24.19 23.31
C ALA A 23 31.98 24.99 24.61
N PHE A 24 31.81 26.30 24.51
CA PHE A 24 31.58 27.17 25.69
C PHE A 24 30.28 26.73 26.35
N GLY A 25 30.38 26.14 27.53
CA GLY A 25 29.22 25.83 28.37
C GLY A 25 28.65 27.07 29.00
N GLN A 26 27.65 27.70 28.43
CA GLN A 26 26.77 28.62 29.12
C GLN A 26 25.81 27.83 30.01
N LYS A 27 25.80 28.10 31.32
CA LYS A 27 24.71 27.69 32.21
C LYS A 27 23.44 28.39 31.75
N ALA A 28 22.58 27.69 31.07
CA ALA A 28 21.27 28.25 30.70
C ALA A 28 20.33 28.09 31.91
N ASP A 29 20.09 29.16 32.61
CA ASP A 29 19.08 29.21 33.69
C ASP A 29 17.66 29.36 33.12
N SER A 30 17.52 29.51 31.83
CA SER A 30 16.22 29.64 31.14
C SER A 30 16.11 28.72 29.92
N VAL A 31 14.89 28.34 29.62
CA VAL A 31 14.53 27.52 28.44
C VAL A 31 13.52 28.29 27.57
N ARG A 32 13.73 28.24 26.26
CA ARG A 32 12.72 28.69 25.28
C ARG A 32 11.72 27.58 25.06
N LEU A 33 10.51 27.75 25.56
CA LEU A 33 9.35 26.93 25.25
C LEU A 33 8.71 27.49 23.98
N HIS A 34 8.46 26.64 22.96
CA HIS A 34 8.02 27.13 21.64
C HIS A 34 7.07 26.20 20.94
N SER A 35 6.39 26.71 19.90
CA SER A 35 5.55 25.99 18.95
C SER A 35 4.32 25.31 19.55
N MET A 36 3.75 25.84 20.66
CA MET A 36 2.44 25.41 21.11
C MET A 36 1.37 26.07 20.24
N VAL A 37 0.68 25.31 19.41
CA VAL A 37 -0.48 25.82 18.70
C VAL A 37 -1.74 25.36 19.42
N VAL A 38 -2.63 26.33 19.69
CA VAL A 38 -3.97 26.06 20.25
C VAL A 38 -4.95 25.99 19.10
N TYR A 39 -5.69 24.91 19.00
CA TYR A 39 -6.65 24.64 17.93
C TYR A 39 -8.08 24.54 18.46
N ASP A 40 -9.03 24.95 17.64
CA ASP A 40 -10.41 24.51 17.78
C ASP A 40 -10.46 22.98 17.62
N GLY A 41 -11.07 22.29 18.58
CA GLY A 41 -11.08 20.81 18.59
C GLY A 41 -11.84 20.18 17.44
N PHE A 42 -12.78 20.92 16.81
CA PHE A 42 -13.57 20.45 15.69
C PHE A 42 -13.01 20.95 14.34
N SER A 43 -12.90 22.27 14.15
CA SER A 43 -12.43 22.83 12.88
C SER A 43 -10.91 22.69 12.69
N GLU A 44 -10.17 22.50 13.80
CA GLU A 44 -8.70 22.50 13.85
C GLU A 44 -8.08 23.83 13.37
N ASP A 45 -8.86 24.91 13.38
CA ASP A 45 -8.33 26.24 13.12
C ASP A 45 -7.49 26.70 14.30
N ALA A 46 -6.40 27.40 13.99
CA ALA A 46 -5.54 27.93 15.05
C ALA A 46 -6.24 29.09 15.78
N LEU A 47 -6.32 28.97 17.10
CA LEU A 47 -6.87 29.99 18.00
C LEU A 47 -5.73 30.90 18.46
N ASP A 48 -5.34 31.83 17.61
CA ASP A 48 -4.23 32.75 17.83
C ASP A 48 -4.44 33.76 18.98
N LYS A 49 -5.70 33.92 19.42
CA LYS A 49 -6.11 34.77 20.54
C LYS A 49 -6.29 34.00 21.86
N ALA A 50 -5.88 32.72 21.90
CA ALA A 50 -5.90 31.97 23.13
C ALA A 50 -4.90 32.56 24.14
N ARG A 51 -5.27 32.54 25.42
CA ARG A 51 -4.37 32.86 26.53
C ARG A 51 -3.75 31.57 27.05
N VAL A 52 -2.42 31.54 27.10
CA VAL A 52 -1.63 30.38 27.54
C VAL A 52 -0.84 30.80 28.80
N ALA A 53 -1.45 30.66 29.97
CA ALA A 53 -0.80 30.94 31.25
C ALA A 53 0.08 29.75 31.68
N VAL A 54 1.22 30.02 32.30
CA VAL A 54 2.18 29.00 32.72
C VAL A 54 2.45 29.08 34.20
N PHE A 55 2.33 27.93 34.85
CA PHE A 55 2.53 27.80 36.32
C PHE A 55 3.64 26.79 36.61
N GLU A 56 4.19 26.82 37.80
CA GLU A 56 5.03 25.76 38.36
C GLU A 56 4.23 24.46 38.59
N ALA A 57 4.91 23.43 39.03
CA ALA A 57 4.31 22.11 39.31
C ALA A 57 3.21 22.13 40.38
N ASP A 58 3.18 23.18 41.24
CA ASP A 58 2.18 23.42 42.27
C ASP A 58 0.84 23.95 41.71
N SER A 59 0.80 24.33 40.43
CA SER A 59 -0.36 24.92 39.75
C SER A 59 -0.84 26.25 40.33
N VAL A 60 -0.05 26.90 41.18
CA VAL A 60 -0.36 28.18 41.88
C VAL A 60 0.66 29.26 41.51
N THR A 61 1.95 28.92 41.55
CA THR A 61 3.01 29.88 41.25
C THR A 61 3.06 30.22 39.77
N VAL A 62 2.76 31.45 39.41
CA VAL A 62 2.72 31.92 38.02
C VAL A 62 4.14 32.14 37.49
N LEU A 63 4.50 31.49 36.39
CA LEU A 63 5.75 31.73 35.68
C LEU A 63 5.56 32.71 34.53
N ALA A 64 4.40 32.67 33.87
CA ALA A 64 3.98 33.61 32.84
C ALA A 64 2.46 33.71 32.83
N ASP A 65 1.92 34.91 32.74
CA ASP A 65 0.48 35.15 32.64
C ASP A 65 -0.08 34.75 31.26
N SER A 66 0.72 34.90 30.20
CA SER A 66 0.46 34.37 28.88
C SER A 66 1.76 34.26 28.09
N LEU A 67 1.89 33.20 27.30
CA LEU A 67 2.92 33.09 26.28
C LEU A 67 2.59 34.00 25.09
N GLU A 68 3.61 34.47 24.36
CA GLU A 68 3.45 35.32 23.18
C GLU A 68 3.18 34.48 21.93
N GLY A 69 2.31 34.99 21.05
CA GLY A 69 2.04 34.39 19.77
C GLY A 69 3.12 34.74 18.75
N ASN A 70 3.69 33.75 18.12
CA ASN A 70 4.71 33.88 17.07
C ASN A 70 4.13 33.70 15.66
N TRP A 71 4.56 34.54 14.71
CA TRP A 71 4.07 34.61 13.36
C TRP A 71 5.22 34.60 12.35
N ASN A 72 5.12 33.75 11.34
CA ASN A 72 6.02 33.80 10.21
C ASN A 72 5.35 34.43 8.99
N GLU A 73 6.15 35.14 8.19
CA GLU A 73 5.70 35.77 6.96
C GLU A 73 6.35 35.09 5.75
N PHE A 74 5.57 34.91 4.70
CA PHE A 74 6.05 34.37 3.44
C PHE A 74 5.39 35.06 2.25
N MET A 75 6.08 35.07 1.12
CA MET A 75 5.54 35.62 -0.14
C MET A 75 4.85 34.49 -0.90
N SER A 76 3.59 34.69 -1.26
CA SER A 76 2.81 33.79 -2.11
C SER A 76 2.16 34.62 -3.20
N ASN A 77 2.48 34.33 -4.46
CA ASN A 77 1.97 35.06 -5.64
C ASN A 77 2.11 36.58 -5.55
N GLY A 78 3.25 37.07 -5.04
CA GLY A 78 3.49 38.51 -4.88
C GLY A 78 2.78 39.15 -3.69
N VAL A 79 2.00 38.39 -2.92
CA VAL A 79 1.29 38.87 -1.72
C VAL A 79 1.99 38.36 -0.46
N LYS A 80 2.26 39.27 0.48
CA LYS A 80 2.81 38.93 1.80
C LYS A 80 1.73 38.30 2.67
N LYS A 81 1.92 37.02 3.02
CA LYS A 81 1.00 36.28 3.90
C LYS A 81 1.67 36.00 5.24
N ARG A 82 0.88 36.01 6.31
CA ARG A 82 1.30 35.62 7.66
C ARG A 82 0.64 34.32 8.06
N TYR A 83 1.35 33.46 8.75
CA TYR A 83 0.78 32.28 9.40
C TYR A 83 1.27 32.14 10.82
N PHE A 84 0.36 31.70 11.69
CA PHE A 84 0.63 31.52 13.10
C PHE A 84 1.47 30.26 13.33
N THR A 85 2.60 30.40 14.06
CA THR A 85 3.53 29.27 14.31
C THR A 85 3.39 28.71 15.72
N GLY A 86 2.59 29.34 16.54
CA GLY A 86 2.28 28.91 17.91
C GLY A 86 2.74 29.90 18.97
N PHE A 87 2.42 29.60 20.21
CA PHE A 87 2.82 30.37 21.38
C PHE A 87 4.23 29.99 21.82
N GLU A 88 5.01 30.97 22.30
CA GLU A 88 6.36 30.77 22.79
C GLU A 88 6.71 31.74 23.93
N GLY A 89 7.73 31.38 24.71
CA GLY A 89 8.26 32.23 25.79
C GLY A 89 9.56 31.70 26.36
N TYR A 90 10.32 32.60 26.97
CA TYR A 90 11.53 32.27 27.72
C TYR A 90 11.17 32.21 29.19
N LEU A 91 11.34 31.06 29.82
CA LEU A 91 10.97 30.79 31.20
C LEU A 91 12.15 30.19 31.98
N PRO A 92 12.21 30.38 33.32
CA PRO A 92 13.21 29.69 34.15
C PRO A 92 13.11 28.16 33.91
N LEU A 93 14.25 27.49 33.77
CA LEU A 93 14.27 26.03 33.53
C LEU A 93 13.68 25.28 34.72
N ARG A 94 12.56 24.59 34.51
CA ARG A 94 11.85 23.75 35.48
C ARG A 94 11.67 22.34 34.93
N LYS A 95 11.56 21.35 35.81
CA LYS A 95 11.28 19.98 35.41
C LYS A 95 9.86 19.79 34.91
N VAL A 96 8.93 20.52 35.48
CA VAL A 96 7.50 20.42 35.17
C VAL A 96 6.92 21.81 35.04
N TYR A 97 6.13 22.01 34.00
CA TYR A 97 5.30 23.19 33.77
C TYR A 97 3.83 22.78 33.70
N VAL A 98 2.96 23.61 34.27
CA VAL A 98 1.52 23.47 34.13
C VAL A 98 1.01 24.61 33.26
N PHE A 99 0.40 24.31 32.14
CA PHE A 99 -0.19 25.26 31.21
C PHE A 99 -1.69 25.29 31.40
N GLN A 100 -2.25 26.46 31.58
CA GLN A 100 -3.68 26.71 31.53
C GLN A 100 -4.00 27.45 30.24
N VAL A 101 -4.74 26.83 29.36
CA VAL A 101 -5.11 27.37 28.07
C VAL A 101 -6.58 27.73 28.07
N THR A 102 -6.87 29.01 27.79
CA THR A 102 -8.23 29.55 27.77
C THR A 102 -8.50 30.35 26.50
N HIS A 103 -9.73 30.26 26.00
CA HIS A 103 -10.23 31.10 24.90
C HIS A 103 -11.73 31.35 25.08
N PRO A 104 -12.23 32.55 24.76
CA PRO A 104 -13.65 32.85 24.88
C PRO A 104 -14.52 31.85 24.09
N GLY A 105 -15.54 31.31 24.75
CA GLY A 105 -16.44 30.32 24.18
C GLY A 105 -15.96 28.88 24.21
N TYR A 106 -14.79 28.59 24.75
CA TYR A 106 -14.22 27.26 24.89
C TYR A 106 -14.03 26.82 26.32
N ALA A 107 -14.12 25.52 26.57
CA ALA A 107 -13.79 24.97 27.88
C ALA A 107 -12.28 25.12 28.15
N PRO A 108 -11.86 25.61 29.30
CA PRO A 108 -10.44 25.74 29.64
C PRO A 108 -9.79 24.37 29.72
N GLN A 109 -8.53 24.29 29.27
CA GLN A 109 -7.74 23.07 29.35
C GLN A 109 -6.48 23.30 30.17
N VAL A 110 -6.17 22.33 31.05
CA VAL A 110 -4.94 22.29 31.83
C VAL A 110 -4.06 21.15 31.30
N LEU A 111 -2.79 21.45 31.02
CA LEU A 111 -1.81 20.53 30.51
C LEU A 111 -0.56 20.54 31.38
N ARG A 112 -0.11 19.38 31.81
CA ARG A 112 1.15 19.20 32.52
C ARG A 112 2.23 18.70 31.58
N VAL A 113 3.35 19.43 31.45
CA VAL A 113 4.46 19.09 30.55
C VAL A 113 5.74 18.91 31.35
N GLU A 114 6.36 17.75 31.19
CA GLU A 114 7.67 17.47 31.77
C GLU A 114 8.76 17.85 30.77
N VAL A 115 9.72 18.65 31.24
CA VAL A 115 10.88 19.09 30.44
C VAL A 115 12.14 18.51 31.04
N PRO A 116 12.90 17.69 30.33
CA PRO A 116 14.16 17.16 30.82
C PRO A 116 15.14 18.29 31.10
N GLN A 117 15.84 18.21 32.22
CA GLN A 117 16.82 19.24 32.63
C GLN A 117 18.07 19.22 31.73
N LYS A 118 18.44 18.03 31.25
CA LYS A 118 19.60 17.81 30.39
C LYS A 118 19.27 16.85 29.29
N ARG A 119 19.84 17.08 28.12
CA ARG A 119 19.83 16.14 27.00
C ARG A 119 21.28 15.86 26.60
N MET A 120 21.70 14.61 26.67
CA MET A 120 23.08 14.17 26.42
C MET A 120 24.15 14.97 27.22
N GLY A 121 23.88 15.23 28.48
CA GLY A 121 24.80 15.99 29.39
C GLY A 121 24.77 17.49 29.24
N GLN A 122 24.10 18.06 28.23
CA GLN A 122 23.97 19.49 28.04
C GLN A 122 22.62 20.01 28.58
N PRO A 123 22.54 21.21 29.20
CA PRO A 123 21.29 21.81 29.64
C PRO A 123 20.39 22.08 28.41
N ILE A 124 19.07 21.90 28.58
CA ILE A 124 18.10 22.17 27.51
C ILE A 124 17.86 23.68 27.43
N VAL A 125 18.12 24.26 26.27
CA VAL A 125 17.89 25.69 25.96
C VAL A 125 16.61 25.92 25.14
N LYS A 126 16.06 24.86 24.50
CA LYS A 126 14.82 24.91 23.71
C LYS A 126 14.01 23.65 23.93
N TRP A 127 12.69 23.80 24.07
CA TRP A 127 11.76 22.67 24.14
C TRP A 127 10.49 22.94 23.35
N LYS A 128 10.13 22.03 22.48
CA LYS A 128 8.90 22.10 21.68
C LYS A 128 7.72 21.66 22.54
N LEU A 129 6.71 22.50 22.63
CA LEU A 129 5.48 22.20 23.36
C LEU A 129 4.50 21.41 22.50
N PRO A 130 3.65 20.56 23.11
CA PRO A 130 2.57 19.88 22.41
C PRO A 130 1.47 20.88 22.00
N ASN A 131 0.74 20.54 20.94
CA ASN A 131 -0.44 21.29 20.54
C ASN A 131 -1.61 21.01 21.49
N VAL A 132 -2.50 21.99 21.64
CA VAL A 132 -3.67 21.92 22.51
C VAL A 132 -4.93 22.09 21.67
N TYR A 133 -5.96 21.30 21.95
CA TYR A 133 -7.24 21.37 21.26
C TYR A 133 -8.32 21.77 22.26
N LEU A 134 -8.93 22.94 22.07
CA LEU A 134 -10.03 23.44 22.88
C LEU A 134 -11.38 23.06 22.25
N TRP A 135 -12.34 22.73 23.09
CA TRP A 135 -13.70 22.37 22.67
C TRP A 135 -14.65 23.47 23.12
N HIS A 136 -15.64 23.80 22.27
CA HIS A 136 -16.66 24.78 22.62
C HIS A 136 -17.34 24.40 23.92
N GLN A 137 -17.45 25.35 24.84
CA GLN A 137 -18.21 25.17 26.07
C GLN A 137 -19.68 25.24 25.74
N MET A 138 -20.39 24.12 25.89
CA MET A 138 -21.85 24.09 25.82
C MET A 138 -22.38 24.51 27.19
N ASN A 139 -22.76 25.78 27.34
CA ASN A 139 -23.55 26.21 28.49
C ASN A 139 -24.99 25.73 28.27
N TYR A 140 -25.38 24.65 28.91
CA TYR A 140 -26.78 24.30 29.06
C TYR A 140 -27.33 25.15 30.24
N ASP A 141 -27.89 26.28 29.89
CA ASP A 141 -28.75 26.99 30.82
C ASP A 141 -30.09 26.24 30.85
N LEU A 142 -30.43 25.59 31.96
CA LEU A 142 -31.63 24.77 32.14
C LEU A 142 -32.85 25.69 32.39
N GLY A 143 -33.10 26.64 31.52
CA GLY A 143 -34.34 27.39 31.41
C GLY A 143 -35.15 26.87 30.22
N GLU A 144 -36.31 26.37 30.47
CA GLU A 144 -37.42 25.90 29.63
C GLU A 144 -37.47 26.27 28.12
N ALA A 145 -36.39 26.10 27.36
CA ALA A 145 -36.38 26.14 25.89
C ALA A 145 -35.48 25.05 25.34
N THR A 146 -36.12 24.02 24.73
CA THR A 146 -35.40 23.03 23.94
C THR A 146 -34.85 23.68 22.69
N VAL A 147 -33.68 24.33 22.78
CA VAL A 147 -32.94 24.77 21.59
C VAL A 147 -32.30 23.53 20.99
N LYS A 148 -32.90 22.96 19.97
CA LYS A 148 -32.23 22.00 19.06
C LYS A 148 -31.16 22.77 18.30
N GLY A 149 -29.97 22.92 18.87
CA GLY A 149 -28.81 23.44 18.16
C GLY A 149 -28.52 22.53 16.98
N THR A 150 -28.63 23.05 15.77
CA THR A 150 -28.28 22.32 14.55
C THR A 150 -26.77 22.13 14.54
N GLN A 151 -26.29 20.93 14.83
CA GLN A 151 -24.86 20.63 14.76
C GLN A 151 -24.38 20.70 13.30
N ILE A 152 -23.26 21.40 13.07
CA ILE A 152 -22.65 21.47 11.76
C ILE A 152 -22.21 20.05 11.36
N LYS A 153 -22.78 19.55 10.25
CA LYS A 153 -22.51 18.18 9.76
C LYS A 153 -21.18 18.06 9.06
N MET A 154 -20.77 19.10 8.30
CA MET A 154 -19.52 19.09 7.57
C MET A 154 -18.95 20.50 7.39
N VAL A 155 -17.63 20.59 7.30
CA VAL A 155 -16.87 21.82 7.08
C VAL A 155 -15.78 21.55 6.04
N MET A 156 -15.57 22.49 5.11
CA MET A 156 -14.42 22.47 4.20
C MET A 156 -13.27 23.27 4.86
N ARG A 157 -12.12 22.65 4.99
CA ARG A 157 -10.92 23.24 5.55
C ARG A 157 -9.76 23.18 4.57
N GLY A 158 -9.50 24.25 3.86
CA GLY A 158 -8.61 24.19 2.71
C GLY A 158 -9.08 23.13 1.74
N ASP A 159 -8.24 22.15 1.43
CA ASP A 159 -8.57 21.03 0.54
C ASP A 159 -9.10 19.80 1.30
N THR A 160 -9.36 19.90 2.60
CA THR A 160 -9.83 18.80 3.44
C THR A 160 -11.31 18.98 3.77
N LEU A 161 -12.11 17.96 3.51
CA LEU A 161 -13.50 17.88 3.92
C LEU A 161 -13.59 17.17 5.28
N VAL A 162 -14.17 17.83 6.27
CA VAL A 162 -14.29 17.31 7.64
C VAL A 162 -15.75 17.10 8.00
N TYR A 163 -16.12 15.88 8.35
CA TYR A 163 -17.45 15.49 8.83
C TYR A 163 -17.45 15.31 10.34
N ASN A 164 -18.44 15.86 11.02
CA ASN A 164 -18.68 15.66 12.45
C ASN A 164 -19.55 14.43 12.67
N ALA A 165 -18.96 13.33 13.19
CA ALA A 165 -19.70 12.10 13.39
C ALA A 165 -20.87 12.26 14.37
N ALA A 166 -20.75 13.10 15.38
CA ALA A 166 -21.80 13.35 16.38
C ALA A 166 -23.05 14.06 15.81
N ALA A 167 -22.93 14.68 14.62
CA ALA A 167 -24.06 15.36 13.95
C ALA A 167 -24.98 14.40 13.18
N PHE A 168 -24.63 13.10 13.12
CA PHE A 168 -25.42 12.08 12.45
C PHE A 168 -26.09 11.16 13.47
N GLN A 169 -27.42 11.11 13.42
CA GLN A 169 -28.20 10.22 14.27
C GLN A 169 -28.21 8.83 13.62
N LEU A 170 -27.60 7.87 14.28
CA LEU A 170 -27.53 6.48 13.86
C LEU A 170 -28.21 5.59 14.91
N ALA A 171 -28.70 4.44 14.47
CA ALA A 171 -29.24 3.43 15.39
C ALA A 171 -28.12 2.95 16.33
N GLU A 172 -28.49 2.57 17.55
CA GLU A 172 -27.56 1.98 18.50
C GLU A 172 -26.97 0.69 17.91
N GLY A 173 -25.65 0.49 18.07
CA GLY A 173 -24.96 -0.65 17.48
C GLY A 173 -24.56 -0.48 16.01
N SER A 174 -24.84 0.67 15.38
CA SER A 174 -24.41 0.93 13.99
C SER A 174 -22.89 0.88 13.85
N MET A 175 -22.42 0.28 12.76
CA MET A 175 -21.01 0.23 12.40
C MET A 175 -20.63 1.44 11.51
N LEU A 176 -19.34 1.55 11.20
CA LEU A 176 -18.77 2.65 10.42
C LEU A 176 -19.41 2.76 9.03
N ASP A 177 -19.81 1.67 8.40
CA ASP A 177 -20.49 1.66 7.10
C ASP A 177 -21.78 2.48 7.12
N ASN A 178 -22.58 2.37 8.17
CA ASN A 178 -23.81 3.15 8.34
C ASN A 178 -23.52 4.64 8.49
N LEU A 179 -22.45 4.98 9.22
CA LEU A 179 -22.01 6.37 9.33
C LEU A 179 -21.55 6.91 7.96
N VAL A 180 -20.73 6.16 7.24
CA VAL A 180 -20.20 6.56 5.92
C VAL A 180 -21.34 6.74 4.91
N ARG A 181 -22.35 5.88 4.90
CA ARG A 181 -23.55 6.02 4.05
C ARG A 181 -24.38 7.28 4.36
N ALA A 182 -24.34 7.74 5.60
CA ALA A 182 -25.05 8.95 6.02
C ALA A 182 -24.34 10.26 5.69
N LEU A 183 -23.07 10.22 5.27
CA LEU A 183 -22.27 11.42 4.98
C LEU A 183 -22.70 12.08 3.66
N PRO A 184 -22.95 13.40 3.65
CA PRO A 184 -23.27 14.14 2.43
C PRO A 184 -22.17 14.02 1.36
N GLY A 185 -22.55 13.75 0.12
CA GLY A 185 -21.62 13.62 -1.01
C GLY A 185 -20.81 12.32 -1.04
N VAL A 186 -21.02 11.42 -0.08
CA VAL A 186 -20.36 10.12 -0.03
C VAL A 186 -21.29 9.03 -0.56
N LYS A 187 -20.76 8.16 -1.40
CA LYS A 187 -21.44 6.92 -1.81
C LYS A 187 -20.62 5.74 -1.38
N LEU A 188 -21.23 4.82 -0.67
CA LEU A 188 -20.69 3.52 -0.32
C LEU A 188 -21.42 2.46 -1.12
N GLU A 189 -20.70 1.85 -2.07
CA GLU A 189 -21.23 0.76 -2.90
C GLU A 189 -21.08 -0.58 -2.17
N ASP A 190 -21.87 -1.56 -2.61
CA ASP A 190 -21.72 -2.94 -2.15
C ASP A 190 -20.29 -3.39 -2.45
N GLY A 191 -19.63 -3.98 -1.43
CA GLY A 191 -18.23 -4.34 -1.55
C GLY A 191 -17.24 -3.31 -1.00
N GLY A 192 -17.72 -2.22 -0.37
CA GLY A 192 -16.89 -1.28 0.38
C GLY A 192 -16.20 -0.20 -0.47
N ARG A 193 -16.56 -0.08 -1.74
CA ARG A 193 -16.06 1.02 -2.57
C ARG A 193 -16.66 2.34 -2.10
N ILE A 194 -15.80 3.26 -1.73
CA ILE A 194 -16.20 4.60 -1.27
C ILE A 194 -15.87 5.61 -2.36
N THR A 195 -16.83 6.47 -2.69
CA THR A 195 -16.58 7.66 -3.51
C THR A 195 -17.08 8.90 -2.78
N VAL A 196 -16.33 10.00 -2.90
CA VAL A 196 -16.69 11.30 -2.33
C VAL A 196 -16.77 12.32 -3.46
N ASN A 197 -17.93 12.93 -3.66
CA ASN A 197 -18.18 13.86 -4.78
C ASN A 197 -17.82 13.25 -6.15
N GLY A 198 -17.97 11.92 -6.31
CA GLY A 198 -17.64 11.19 -7.53
C GLY A 198 -16.16 10.75 -7.65
N GLU A 199 -15.26 11.22 -6.77
CA GLU A 199 -13.86 10.79 -6.75
C GLU A 199 -13.68 9.56 -5.85
N TYR A 200 -12.91 8.57 -6.33
CA TYR A 200 -12.67 7.31 -5.60
C TYR A 200 -11.72 7.51 -4.41
N VAL A 201 -12.10 6.97 -3.25
CA VAL A 201 -11.26 6.93 -2.05
C VAL A 201 -10.34 5.71 -2.13
N SER A 202 -9.06 5.96 -2.30
CA SER A 202 -8.05 4.92 -2.52
C SER A 202 -7.66 4.15 -1.25
N SER A 203 -7.83 4.76 -0.08
CA SER A 203 -7.48 4.16 1.22
C SER A 203 -8.34 4.72 2.34
N LEU A 204 -8.75 3.84 3.26
CA LEU A 204 -9.38 4.22 4.51
C LEU A 204 -8.33 4.17 5.62
N LEU A 205 -8.17 5.30 6.31
CA LEU A 205 -7.24 5.45 7.41
C LEU A 205 -8.00 5.45 8.73
N VAL A 206 -7.36 5.00 9.79
CA VAL A 206 -7.84 5.16 11.17
C VAL A 206 -6.78 5.93 11.97
N ASN A 207 -7.16 7.10 12.48
CA ASN A 207 -6.24 8.04 13.15
C ASN A 207 -4.97 8.35 12.32
N GLY A 208 -5.15 8.59 11.00
CA GLY A 208 -4.08 8.94 10.06
C GLY A 208 -3.22 7.78 9.57
N ARG A 209 -3.49 6.56 9.99
CA ARG A 209 -2.73 5.35 9.64
C ARG A 209 -3.49 4.49 8.66
N ASP A 210 -2.76 3.91 7.69
CA ASP A 210 -3.35 2.92 6.79
C ASP A 210 -3.82 1.72 7.61
N PHE A 211 -5.07 1.33 7.40
CA PHE A 211 -5.69 0.23 8.06
C PHE A 211 -5.90 -0.90 7.04
N PHE A 212 -5.27 -2.05 7.26
CA PHE A 212 -5.28 -3.20 6.34
C PHE A 212 -5.14 -2.81 4.86
N LYS A 213 -4.10 -2.06 4.53
CA LYS A 213 -3.71 -1.53 3.21
C LYS A 213 -4.63 -1.95 2.05
N GLY A 214 -5.73 -1.21 1.87
CA GLY A 214 -6.61 -1.36 0.72
C GLY A 214 -7.84 -2.23 0.91
N ASP A 215 -8.13 -2.72 2.14
CA ASP A 215 -9.41 -3.34 2.44
C ASP A 215 -10.21 -2.48 3.45
N PRO A 216 -10.99 -1.49 2.97
CA PRO A 216 -11.82 -0.68 3.84
C PRO A 216 -12.96 -1.48 4.50
N GLN A 217 -13.32 -2.64 3.97
CA GLN A 217 -14.43 -3.46 4.51
C GLN A 217 -14.18 -3.89 5.94
N ILE A 218 -12.91 -4.21 6.29
CA ILE A 218 -12.60 -4.63 7.66
C ILE A 218 -12.93 -3.50 8.63
N ALA A 219 -12.56 -2.26 8.32
CA ALA A 219 -12.91 -1.10 9.15
C ALA A 219 -14.42 -0.80 9.12
N LEU A 220 -15.02 -0.80 7.93
CA LEU A 220 -16.43 -0.48 7.74
C LEU A 220 -17.36 -1.43 8.51
N ALA A 221 -17.07 -2.72 8.48
CA ALA A 221 -17.88 -3.74 9.11
C ALA A 221 -17.63 -3.91 10.61
N ASN A 222 -16.49 -3.45 11.14
CA ASN A 222 -16.05 -3.81 12.49
C ASN A 222 -15.82 -2.61 13.43
N LEU A 223 -15.67 -1.38 12.91
CA LEU A 223 -15.57 -0.20 13.76
C LEU A 223 -16.94 0.34 14.12
N PRO A 224 -17.33 0.37 15.43
CA PRO A 224 -18.60 0.94 15.83
C PRO A 224 -18.66 2.44 15.58
N ALA A 225 -19.74 2.94 14.97
CA ALA A 225 -19.92 4.34 14.62
C ALA A 225 -19.79 5.30 15.83
N TYR A 226 -20.24 4.86 17.02
CA TYR A 226 -20.18 5.67 18.25
C TYR A 226 -18.76 5.98 18.71
N THR A 227 -17.75 5.21 18.26
CA THR A 227 -16.34 5.44 18.60
C THR A 227 -15.73 6.56 17.77
N VAL A 228 -16.38 6.95 16.66
CA VAL A 228 -15.89 7.95 15.71
C VAL A 228 -16.17 9.36 16.22
N ASN A 229 -15.16 10.21 16.17
CA ASN A 229 -15.28 11.63 16.47
C ASN A 229 -15.56 12.42 15.19
N LYS A 230 -14.68 12.27 14.20
CA LYS A 230 -14.77 12.96 12.90
C LYS A 230 -14.20 12.11 11.79
N ILE A 231 -14.62 12.39 10.57
CA ILE A 231 -14.08 11.79 9.35
C ILE A 231 -13.51 12.91 8.49
N LYS A 232 -12.26 12.79 8.09
CA LYS A 232 -11.57 13.72 7.19
C LYS A 232 -11.42 13.08 5.82
N VAL A 233 -11.66 13.84 4.77
CA VAL A 233 -11.39 13.41 3.40
C VAL A 233 -10.45 14.41 2.76
N TYR A 234 -9.28 13.94 2.33
CA TYR A 234 -8.24 14.79 1.76
C TYR A 234 -7.33 14.02 0.80
N LYS A 235 -6.57 14.76 0.00
CA LYS A 235 -5.55 14.18 -0.87
C LYS A 235 -4.27 13.92 -0.09
N LYS A 236 -3.87 12.64 0.00
CA LYS A 236 -2.70 12.22 0.76
C LYS A 236 -1.46 12.35 -0.09
N ALA A 237 -0.60 13.30 0.27
CA ALA A 237 0.71 13.43 -0.36
C ALA A 237 1.58 12.20 -0.08
N PRO A 238 2.42 11.76 -1.04
CA PRO A 238 3.42 10.73 -0.81
C PRO A 238 4.38 11.17 0.28
N ARG A 239 4.85 10.22 1.07
CA ARG A 239 5.88 10.47 2.08
C ARG A 239 7.23 10.60 1.38
N GLY A 240 8.07 11.54 1.82
CA GLY A 240 9.43 11.72 1.35
C GLY A 240 9.65 12.98 0.52
N ARG A 241 10.79 13.04 -0.17
CA ARG A 241 11.27 14.20 -0.93
C ARG A 241 10.34 14.63 -2.06
N GLU A 242 9.69 13.67 -2.71
CA GLU A 242 8.76 13.94 -3.81
C GLU A 242 7.67 14.97 -3.46
N ASN A 243 7.37 15.12 -2.17
CA ASN A 243 6.37 16.07 -1.69
C ASN A 243 6.87 17.53 -1.64
N GLN A 244 8.18 17.77 -1.60
CA GLN A 244 8.74 19.12 -1.42
C GLN A 244 8.85 19.91 -2.72
N GLU A 245 9.01 19.25 -3.86
CA GLU A 245 9.28 19.87 -5.17
C GLU A 245 8.11 19.77 -6.16
N ARG A 246 6.90 19.37 -5.69
CA ARG A 246 5.77 19.09 -6.57
C ARG A 246 4.98 20.34 -6.92
N SER A 247 4.62 20.44 -8.20
CA SER A 247 3.70 21.45 -8.70
C SER A 247 2.27 21.25 -8.15
N GLU A 248 1.44 22.30 -8.18
CA GLU A 248 0.03 22.19 -7.79
C GLU A 248 -0.75 21.18 -8.65
N ALA A 249 -0.40 21.07 -9.94
CA ALA A 249 -1.02 20.11 -10.85
C ALA A 249 -0.69 18.65 -10.48
N GLU A 250 0.50 18.38 -9.93
CA GLU A 250 0.89 17.06 -9.43
C GLU A 250 0.18 16.74 -8.11
N ARG A 251 0.02 17.72 -7.22
CA ARG A 251 -0.72 17.55 -5.96
C ARG A 251 -2.20 17.21 -6.19
N LYS A 252 -2.81 17.74 -7.27
CA LYS A 252 -4.20 17.41 -7.65
C LYS A 252 -4.37 15.94 -8.05
N LYS A 253 -3.29 15.26 -8.43
CA LYS A 253 -3.30 13.81 -8.78
C LYS A 253 -3.09 12.90 -7.58
N ASP A 254 -2.84 13.45 -6.39
CA ASP A 254 -2.68 12.65 -5.18
C ASP A 254 -3.92 11.81 -4.89
N PRO A 255 -3.74 10.60 -4.36
CA PRO A 255 -4.87 9.74 -4.03
C PRO A 255 -5.73 10.36 -2.94
N LEU A 256 -7.05 10.34 -3.15
CA LEU A 256 -8.03 10.73 -2.16
C LEU A 256 -8.10 9.67 -1.07
N VAL A 257 -8.03 10.07 0.20
CA VAL A 257 -8.13 9.18 1.36
C VAL A 257 -9.23 9.64 2.30
N MET A 258 -9.82 8.69 3.01
CA MET A 258 -10.77 8.93 4.10
C MET A 258 -10.13 8.53 5.42
N ASP A 259 -9.97 9.48 6.33
CA ASP A 259 -9.35 9.29 7.64
C ASP A 259 -10.40 9.35 8.75
N VAL A 260 -10.64 8.22 9.40
CA VAL A 260 -11.57 8.05 10.51
C VAL A 260 -10.85 8.34 11.81
N ASN A 261 -11.15 9.47 12.43
CA ASN A 261 -10.57 9.84 13.70
C ASN A 261 -11.48 9.41 14.86
N LEU A 262 -10.95 8.58 15.75
CA LEU A 262 -11.68 8.08 16.90
C LEU A 262 -11.76 9.14 18.04
N LYS A 263 -12.78 9.06 18.87
CA LYS A 263 -12.92 9.88 20.07
C LYS A 263 -11.78 9.61 21.06
N ARG A 264 -11.44 10.61 21.87
CA ARG A 264 -10.30 10.55 22.80
C ARG A 264 -10.45 9.47 23.88
N GLU A 265 -11.65 9.22 24.31
CA GLU A 265 -12.02 8.14 25.27
C GLU A 265 -11.79 6.73 24.68
N TYR A 266 -11.86 6.62 23.36
CA TYR A 266 -11.50 5.43 22.59
C TYR A 266 -10.10 5.51 21.99
N ALA A 267 -9.26 6.47 22.42
CA ALA A 267 -7.88 6.59 21.96
C ALA A 267 -6.98 5.47 22.48
N GLN A 268 -7.40 4.77 23.52
CA GLN A 268 -6.75 3.55 24.05
C GLN A 268 -7.82 2.56 24.42
N GLY A 269 -7.73 1.35 23.89
CA GLY A 269 -8.72 0.33 24.21
C GLY A 269 -8.66 -0.89 23.30
N TRP A 270 -9.68 -1.70 23.42
CA TRP A 270 -9.95 -2.86 22.61
C TRP A 270 -11.32 -2.72 21.95
N ILE A 271 -11.38 -3.07 20.68
CA ILE A 271 -12.63 -3.31 19.96
C ILE A 271 -12.54 -4.74 19.46
N ALA A 272 -13.55 -5.55 19.71
CA ALA A 272 -13.58 -6.92 19.22
C ALA A 272 -15.00 -7.26 18.75
N ASN A 273 -15.08 -7.88 17.58
CA ASN A 273 -16.30 -8.42 17.01
C ASN A 273 -16.09 -9.90 16.69
N VAL A 274 -17.08 -10.70 17.03
CA VAL A 274 -17.12 -12.13 16.70
C VAL A 274 -18.49 -12.43 16.08
N GLU A 275 -18.47 -13.01 14.90
CA GLU A 275 -19.67 -13.46 14.21
C GLU A 275 -19.57 -14.95 13.92
N ALA A 276 -20.65 -15.68 14.09
CA ALA A 276 -20.76 -17.07 13.69
C ALA A 276 -22.15 -17.30 13.09
N GLY A 277 -22.21 -18.05 12.02
CA GLY A 277 -23.46 -18.36 11.33
C GLY A 277 -23.40 -19.75 10.71
N GLY A 278 -24.57 -20.36 10.59
CA GLY A 278 -24.76 -21.66 9.93
C GLY A 278 -26.15 -21.82 9.36
N GLY A 279 -26.25 -22.67 8.35
CA GLY A 279 -27.51 -22.93 7.67
C GLY A 279 -27.37 -24.03 6.63
N SER A 280 -28.31 -24.10 5.71
CA SER A 280 -28.28 -25.00 4.56
C SER A 280 -28.66 -24.24 3.31
N ARG A 281 -28.01 -24.55 2.18
CA ARG A 281 -28.50 -24.11 0.87
C ARG A 281 -29.78 -24.82 0.52
N LEU A 282 -30.69 -24.09 -0.10
CA LEU A 282 -31.91 -24.65 -0.64
C LEU A 282 -31.59 -25.47 -1.90
N GLY A 283 -31.99 -26.72 -1.95
CA GLY A 283 -31.76 -27.66 -3.06
C GLY A 283 -32.09 -29.10 -2.65
N ASP A 284 -31.80 -30.06 -3.51
CA ASP A 284 -32.03 -31.48 -3.27
C ASP A 284 -31.00 -32.04 -2.27
N GLY A 285 -31.29 -31.93 -0.98
CA GLY A 285 -30.45 -32.46 0.10
C GLY A 285 -29.91 -31.39 1.06
N PHE A 286 -29.34 -31.85 2.17
CA PHE A 286 -28.70 -30.97 3.16
C PHE A 286 -27.33 -30.58 2.74
N ASP A 287 -27.12 -29.29 2.35
CA ASP A 287 -25.88 -28.71 1.96
C ASP A 287 -25.48 -27.63 3.00
N PRO A 288 -24.65 -27.97 3.98
CA PRO A 288 -24.36 -27.09 5.11
C PRO A 288 -23.53 -25.87 4.66
N VAL A 289 -23.97 -24.72 5.10
CA VAL A 289 -23.22 -23.46 4.98
C VAL A 289 -22.86 -22.96 6.36
N TRP A 290 -21.70 -22.35 6.46
CA TRP A 290 -21.16 -21.85 7.71
C TRP A 290 -20.27 -20.63 7.48
N MET A 291 -20.21 -19.79 8.49
CA MET A 291 -19.29 -18.67 8.57
C MET A 291 -18.80 -18.45 9.99
N GLY A 292 -17.59 -17.99 10.12
CA GLY A 292 -17.00 -17.51 11.35
C GLY A 292 -16.11 -16.31 11.05
N ARG A 293 -16.34 -15.20 11.74
CA ARG A 293 -15.51 -14.01 11.62
C ARG A 293 -15.03 -13.57 12.98
N LEU A 294 -13.80 -13.15 13.03
CA LEU A 294 -13.15 -12.55 14.20
C LEU A 294 -12.47 -11.26 13.77
N PHE A 295 -12.72 -10.21 14.52
CA PHE A 295 -11.95 -8.97 14.43
C PHE A 295 -11.60 -8.52 15.84
N ALA A 296 -10.34 -8.14 16.07
CA ALA A 296 -9.88 -7.54 17.30
C ALA A 296 -8.90 -6.40 16.98
N LEU A 297 -9.16 -5.24 17.52
CA LEU A 297 -8.31 -4.06 17.40
C LEU A 297 -7.93 -3.57 18.80
N ARG A 298 -6.65 -3.58 19.11
CA ARG A 298 -6.07 -2.85 20.22
C ARG A 298 -5.39 -1.60 19.70
N TYR A 299 -5.66 -0.47 20.30
CA TYR A 299 -4.99 0.78 19.94
C TYR A 299 -4.64 1.61 21.17
N THR A 300 -3.56 2.35 21.03
CA THR A 300 -3.04 3.31 22.00
C THR A 300 -2.65 4.60 21.25
N ASN A 301 -2.26 5.65 21.96
CA ASN A 301 -1.80 6.89 21.33
C ASN A 301 -0.61 6.67 20.36
N HIS A 302 0.18 5.59 20.56
CA HIS A 302 1.42 5.35 19.82
C HIS A 302 1.45 4.04 19.07
N SER A 303 0.50 3.14 19.30
CA SER A 303 0.49 1.82 18.64
C SER A 303 -0.93 1.38 18.31
N SER A 304 -1.05 0.58 17.27
CA SER A 304 -2.26 -0.17 16.95
C SER A 304 -1.89 -1.59 16.57
N LEU A 305 -2.70 -2.54 17.02
CA LEU A 305 -2.64 -3.94 16.64
C LEU A 305 -4.03 -4.39 16.25
N ALA A 306 -4.22 -4.75 15.00
CA ALA A 306 -5.45 -5.34 14.52
C ALA A 306 -5.21 -6.79 14.10
N ILE A 307 -6.14 -7.66 14.44
CA ILE A 307 -6.16 -9.08 14.04
C ILE A 307 -7.53 -9.35 13.44
N PHE A 308 -7.57 -10.05 12.34
CA PHE A 308 -8.82 -10.49 11.75
C PHE A 308 -8.74 -11.93 11.26
N GLY A 309 -9.90 -12.58 11.22
CA GLY A 309 -10.09 -13.89 10.62
C GLY A 309 -11.48 -13.97 9.99
N ASN A 310 -11.55 -14.60 8.82
CA ASN A 310 -12.82 -14.90 8.14
C ASN A 310 -12.72 -16.31 7.55
N ILE A 311 -13.59 -17.19 8.00
CA ILE A 311 -13.70 -18.54 7.47
C ILE A 311 -15.15 -18.77 7.06
N ASN A 312 -15.39 -19.15 5.80
CA ASN A 312 -16.75 -19.37 5.32
C ASN A 312 -16.79 -20.23 4.05
N ASN A 313 -17.95 -20.77 3.74
CA ASN A 313 -18.27 -21.42 2.47
C ASN A 313 -19.48 -20.77 1.77
N MET A 314 -19.70 -19.48 2.02
CA MET A 314 -20.86 -18.70 1.57
C MET A 314 -20.50 -17.67 0.48
N ASP A 315 -19.34 -17.82 -0.19
CA ASP A 315 -18.83 -16.87 -1.19
C ASP A 315 -18.58 -15.44 -0.67
N ASP A 316 -18.41 -15.30 0.64
CA ASP A 316 -18.18 -14.02 1.29
C ASP A 316 -16.70 -13.61 1.15
N TYR A 317 -16.32 -13.18 -0.03
CA TYR A 317 -15.03 -12.57 -0.32
C TYR A 317 -15.19 -11.49 -1.36
N GLN A 318 -14.77 -10.27 -1.01
CA GLN A 318 -14.72 -9.14 -1.91
C GLN A 318 -13.39 -8.44 -1.70
N ALA A 319 -12.72 -8.09 -2.78
CA ALA A 319 -11.46 -7.36 -2.74
C ALA A 319 -11.43 -6.28 -3.82
N PRO A 320 -10.81 -5.11 -3.55
CA PRO A 320 -10.63 -4.09 -4.57
C PRO A 320 -9.62 -4.55 -5.62
N SER A 321 -9.85 -4.20 -6.88
CA SER A 321 -8.86 -4.36 -7.93
C SER A 321 -7.71 -3.37 -7.74
N SER A 322 -6.57 -3.60 -8.40
CA SER A 322 -5.42 -2.69 -8.39
C SER A 322 -5.72 -1.28 -8.93
N LYS A 323 -6.85 -1.11 -9.63
CA LYS A 323 -7.33 0.18 -10.16
C LYS A 323 -8.42 0.83 -9.29
N GLY A 324 -8.68 0.26 -8.11
CA GLY A 324 -9.73 0.75 -7.22
C GLY A 324 -11.16 0.45 -7.70
N GLU A 325 -11.30 -0.33 -8.76
CA GLU A 325 -12.60 -0.84 -9.18
C GLU A 325 -12.94 -2.03 -8.30
N TRP A 326 -13.97 -1.88 -7.47
CA TRP A 326 -14.58 -3.01 -6.78
C TRP A 326 -15.42 -3.76 -7.81
N ARG A 327 -14.78 -4.71 -8.46
CA ARG A 327 -15.56 -5.70 -9.17
C ARG A 327 -16.13 -6.61 -8.08
N ARG A 328 -17.44 -6.69 -7.98
CA ARG A 328 -18.04 -7.96 -7.62
C ARG A 328 -17.32 -8.95 -8.53
N THR A 329 -16.46 -9.78 -7.99
CA THR A 329 -16.13 -11.02 -8.69
C THR A 329 -17.51 -11.57 -8.98
N GLU A 330 -17.88 -11.60 -10.26
CA GLU A 330 -19.12 -12.27 -10.66
C GLU A 330 -19.13 -13.57 -9.87
N PRO A 331 -20.24 -13.94 -9.21
CA PRO A 331 -20.26 -15.13 -8.40
C PRO A 331 -19.66 -16.21 -9.25
N GLY A 332 -18.41 -16.57 -8.96
CA GLY A 332 -17.65 -17.47 -9.81
C GLY A 332 -18.48 -18.73 -9.89
N LEU A 333 -18.67 -19.29 -11.10
CA LEU A 333 -19.37 -20.55 -11.28
C LEU A 333 -18.77 -21.56 -10.30
N GLY A 334 -19.51 -21.93 -9.26
CA GLY A 334 -19.09 -22.96 -8.33
C GLY A 334 -19.18 -22.56 -6.84
N ARG A 335 -18.81 -23.51 -6.01
CA ARG A 335 -18.78 -23.38 -4.55
C ARG A 335 -17.40 -22.93 -4.10
N ARG A 336 -17.34 -21.88 -3.31
CA ARG A 336 -16.11 -21.33 -2.77
C ARG A 336 -16.07 -21.51 -1.26
N THR A 337 -14.96 -22.02 -0.75
CA THR A 337 -14.62 -21.99 0.66
C THR A 337 -13.44 -21.05 0.84
N THR A 338 -13.58 -20.06 1.70
CA THR A 338 -12.54 -19.08 2.01
C THR A 338 -12.11 -19.23 3.48
N LYS A 339 -10.81 -19.24 3.70
CA LYS A 339 -10.18 -19.14 5.02
C LYS A 339 -9.15 -18.05 4.94
N MET A 340 -9.35 -16.97 5.68
CA MET A 340 -8.51 -15.79 5.62
C MET A 340 -8.20 -15.31 7.04
N GLY A 341 -7.00 -14.83 7.25
CA GLY A 341 -6.59 -14.20 8.49
C GLY A 341 -5.44 -13.23 8.27
N GLY A 342 -5.31 -12.28 9.16
CA GLY A 342 -4.23 -11.31 9.07
C GLY A 342 -3.99 -10.55 10.35
N LEU A 343 -2.86 -9.86 10.36
CA LEU A 343 -2.38 -9.04 11.46
C LEU A 343 -1.86 -7.74 10.85
N ASP A 344 -2.24 -6.62 11.44
CA ASP A 344 -1.70 -5.29 11.15
C ASP A 344 -1.20 -4.67 12.45
N PHE A 345 0.09 -4.32 12.48
CA PHE A 345 0.72 -3.73 13.64
C PHE A 345 1.46 -2.46 13.26
N SER A 346 1.19 -1.39 13.99
CA SER A 346 1.91 -0.12 13.85
C SER A 346 2.30 0.47 15.19
N VAL A 347 3.48 1.08 15.22
CA VAL A 347 3.99 1.83 16.37
C VAL A 347 4.75 3.06 15.92
N ASP A 348 4.50 4.20 16.61
CA ASP A 348 5.25 5.45 16.46
C ASP A 348 5.98 5.75 17.75
N GLY A 349 7.28 6.01 17.67
CA GLY A 349 8.10 6.35 18.84
C GLY A 349 7.70 7.69 19.46
N LYS A 350 7.55 7.73 20.78
CA LYS A 350 7.12 8.93 21.52
C LYS A 350 8.09 10.14 21.40
N GLU A 351 9.38 9.86 21.30
CA GLU A 351 10.43 10.88 21.36
C GLU A 351 11.32 10.94 20.11
N THR A 352 11.26 9.90 19.26
CA THR A 352 12.20 9.70 18.17
C THR A 352 11.58 9.87 16.80
N ASP A 353 10.25 10.07 16.72
CA ASP A 353 9.47 10.05 15.48
C ASP A 353 9.68 8.79 14.62
N ILE A 354 10.37 7.76 15.16
CA ILE A 354 10.55 6.48 14.50
C ILE A 354 9.20 5.80 14.37
N TYR A 355 8.85 5.38 13.18
CA TYR A 355 7.65 4.60 12.96
C TYR A 355 7.98 3.20 12.44
N PHE A 356 7.22 2.23 12.88
CA PHE A 356 7.22 0.88 12.37
C PHE A 356 5.80 0.45 12.05
N HIS A 357 5.61 -0.11 10.87
CA HIS A 357 4.33 -0.67 10.45
C HIS A 357 4.58 -2.01 9.76
N THR A 358 3.81 -3.02 10.11
CA THR A 358 3.86 -4.34 9.44
C THR A 358 2.48 -4.92 9.28
N THR A 359 2.26 -5.56 8.13
CA THR A 359 1.02 -6.27 7.80
C THR A 359 1.37 -7.68 7.34
N LEU A 360 0.70 -8.67 7.92
CA LEU A 360 0.73 -10.07 7.50
C LEU A 360 -0.68 -10.51 7.13
N GLN A 361 -0.86 -11.12 5.98
CA GLN A 361 -2.12 -11.67 5.52
C GLN A 361 -1.91 -13.05 4.92
N ALA A 362 -2.74 -13.99 5.32
CA ALA A 362 -2.81 -15.34 4.77
C ALA A 362 -4.23 -15.63 4.31
N MET A 363 -4.37 -16.24 3.14
CA MET A 363 -5.66 -16.64 2.58
C MET A 363 -5.55 -17.99 1.90
N ARG A 364 -6.56 -18.81 2.09
CA ARG A 364 -6.78 -20.02 1.30
C ARG A 364 -8.19 -20.01 0.75
N GLN A 365 -8.30 -20.26 -0.55
CA GLN A 365 -9.57 -20.43 -1.25
C GLN A 365 -9.59 -21.77 -1.95
N ASP A 366 -10.64 -22.52 -1.76
CA ASP A 366 -10.93 -23.77 -2.48
C ASP A 366 -12.23 -23.54 -3.27
N ILE A 367 -12.18 -23.68 -4.59
CA ILE A 367 -13.30 -23.45 -5.52
C ILE A 367 -13.59 -24.76 -6.26
N THR A 368 -14.84 -25.17 -6.23
CA THR A 368 -15.31 -26.31 -7.01
C THR A 368 -16.45 -25.85 -7.90
N SER A 369 -16.35 -26.07 -9.20
CA SER A 369 -17.38 -25.72 -10.17
C SER A 369 -17.77 -26.89 -11.06
N GLU A 370 -19.01 -26.94 -11.44
CA GLU A 370 -19.57 -27.82 -12.47
C GLU A 370 -20.39 -26.97 -13.43
N GLN A 371 -20.15 -27.15 -14.71
CA GLN A 371 -20.89 -26.47 -15.76
C GLN A 371 -21.34 -27.48 -16.79
N ARG A 372 -22.58 -27.38 -17.20
CA ARG A 372 -23.12 -28.15 -18.34
C ARG A 372 -23.59 -27.17 -19.41
N THR A 373 -23.23 -27.45 -20.63
CA THR A 373 -23.61 -26.65 -21.80
C THR A 373 -24.24 -27.56 -22.84
N SER A 374 -25.37 -27.13 -23.37
CA SER A 374 -26.00 -27.76 -24.54
C SER A 374 -26.18 -26.69 -25.60
N ALA A 375 -25.81 -26.99 -26.82
CA ALA A 375 -25.93 -26.09 -27.96
C ALA A 375 -26.45 -26.86 -29.18
N GLU A 376 -27.21 -26.19 -30.01
CA GLU A 376 -27.67 -26.64 -31.30
C GLU A 376 -27.20 -25.66 -32.37
N ASP A 377 -26.46 -26.15 -33.35
CA ASP A 377 -25.99 -25.38 -34.50
C ASP A 377 -26.89 -25.69 -35.69
N TYR A 378 -27.73 -24.73 -36.09
CA TYR A 378 -28.62 -24.84 -37.26
C TYR A 378 -27.83 -24.64 -38.54
N LEU A 379 -27.90 -25.67 -39.42
CA LEU A 379 -27.28 -25.63 -40.74
C LEU A 379 -28.37 -25.47 -41.81
N PRO A 380 -28.35 -24.43 -42.67
CA PRO A 380 -29.47 -24.13 -43.58
C PRO A 380 -29.81 -25.21 -44.59
N ALA A 381 -28.92 -26.15 -44.89
CA ALA A 381 -29.11 -27.22 -45.89
C ALA A 381 -28.65 -28.57 -45.38
N ALA A 382 -28.45 -28.76 -44.09
CA ALA A 382 -27.99 -29.98 -43.46
C ALA A 382 -28.70 -30.19 -42.13
N PRO A 383 -28.75 -31.43 -41.60
CA PRO A 383 -29.26 -31.66 -40.25
C PRO A 383 -28.51 -30.86 -39.20
N SER A 384 -29.23 -30.40 -38.18
CA SER A 384 -28.65 -29.66 -37.02
C SER A 384 -27.55 -30.51 -36.36
N VAL A 385 -26.55 -29.79 -35.88
CA VAL A 385 -25.47 -30.38 -35.08
C VAL A 385 -25.68 -30.01 -33.63
N PHE A 386 -25.73 -31.00 -32.79
CA PHE A 386 -25.89 -30.84 -31.34
C PHE A 386 -24.56 -31.03 -30.63
N ARG A 387 -24.33 -30.23 -29.62
CA ARG A 387 -23.15 -30.32 -28.75
C ARG A 387 -23.60 -30.36 -27.31
N SER A 388 -23.08 -31.28 -26.53
CA SER A 388 -23.22 -31.33 -25.10
C SER A 388 -21.83 -31.35 -24.45
N SER A 389 -21.63 -30.55 -23.43
CA SER A 389 -20.38 -30.61 -22.67
C SER A 389 -20.63 -30.50 -21.15
N ARG A 390 -19.83 -31.25 -20.42
CA ARG A 390 -19.78 -31.17 -18.94
C ARG A 390 -18.37 -30.87 -18.52
N SER A 391 -18.21 -29.71 -17.87
CA SER A 391 -16.94 -29.28 -17.34
C SER A 391 -17.00 -29.28 -15.81
N THR A 392 -16.03 -29.91 -15.19
CA THR A 392 -15.84 -29.87 -13.73
C THR A 392 -14.46 -29.32 -13.44
N SER A 393 -14.35 -28.44 -12.46
CA SER A 393 -13.07 -27.95 -11.99
C SER A 393 -13.01 -27.81 -10.49
N ARG A 394 -11.84 -28.09 -9.93
CA ARG A 394 -11.52 -27.84 -8.53
C ARG A 394 -10.17 -27.12 -8.45
N THR A 395 -10.17 -25.94 -7.85
CA THR A 395 -8.96 -25.12 -7.71
C THR A 395 -8.78 -24.72 -6.26
N GLY A 396 -7.60 -24.94 -5.73
CA GLY A 396 -7.18 -24.47 -4.41
C GLY A 396 -6.06 -23.45 -4.56
N THR A 397 -6.22 -22.28 -3.93
CA THR A 397 -5.21 -21.21 -3.94
C THR A 397 -4.86 -20.83 -2.51
N THR A 398 -3.57 -20.73 -2.22
CA THR A 398 -3.03 -20.24 -0.95
C THR A 398 -2.19 -19.02 -1.24
N ASP A 399 -2.50 -17.91 -0.58
CA ASP A 399 -1.77 -16.65 -0.65
C ASP A 399 -1.25 -16.27 0.72
N LEU A 400 0.03 -15.89 0.78
CA LEU A 400 0.68 -15.32 1.95
C LEU A 400 1.34 -14.01 1.53
N LYS A 401 1.05 -12.92 2.22
CA LYS A 401 1.63 -11.60 1.97
C LYS A 401 2.13 -11.01 3.27
N TRP A 402 3.36 -10.56 3.26
CA TRP A 402 3.95 -9.82 4.36
C TRP A 402 4.59 -8.55 3.83
N MET A 403 4.42 -7.46 4.56
CA MET A 403 5.10 -6.21 4.30
C MET A 403 5.42 -5.52 5.62
N ALA A 404 6.53 -4.79 5.62
CA ALA A 404 6.87 -3.92 6.72
C ALA A 404 7.39 -2.58 6.19
N ASN A 405 7.32 -1.57 7.03
CA ASN A 405 7.85 -0.24 6.74
C ASN A 405 8.43 0.32 8.04
N VAL A 406 9.71 0.67 8.00
CA VAL A 406 10.42 1.32 9.10
C VAL A 406 10.88 2.67 8.60
N GLY A 407 10.56 3.74 9.32
CA GLY A 407 11.02 5.08 8.99
C GLY A 407 11.64 5.75 10.19
N ILE A 408 12.79 6.38 9.96
CA ILE A 408 13.55 7.14 10.96
C ILE A 408 13.70 8.56 10.41
N PRO A 409 12.77 9.48 10.74
CA PRO A 409 12.93 10.89 10.41
C PRO A 409 14.04 11.50 11.27
N ASN A 410 14.61 12.61 10.79
CA ASN A 410 15.65 13.35 11.47
C ASN A 410 16.94 12.54 11.75
N PHE A 411 17.35 11.69 10.79
CA PHE A 411 18.57 10.92 10.88
C PHE A 411 19.68 11.48 9.97
N PRO A 412 20.92 11.67 10.47
CA PRO A 412 21.38 11.64 11.87
C PRO A 412 20.96 12.90 12.64
N SER A 413 20.36 12.73 13.80
CA SER A 413 19.66 13.77 14.58
C SER A 413 20.52 14.92 15.10
N LYS A 414 21.84 14.85 15.05
CA LYS A 414 22.74 15.85 15.63
C LYS A 414 23.23 16.91 14.66
N MET A 415 23.15 16.69 13.36
CA MET A 415 23.75 17.56 12.35
C MET A 415 22.75 18.16 11.36
N ASN A 416 21.54 17.64 11.28
CA ASN A 416 20.56 18.03 10.26
C ASN A 416 19.14 18.09 10.82
N ASP A 417 18.47 19.20 10.54
CA ASP A 417 17.04 19.35 10.82
C ASP A 417 16.18 18.57 9.78
N PHE A 418 16.79 18.05 8.71
CA PHE A 418 16.12 17.40 7.58
C PHE A 418 16.91 16.20 7.08
N GLY A 419 16.68 15.05 7.67
CA GLY A 419 17.15 13.78 7.16
C GLY A 419 16.12 12.70 7.44
N PHE A 420 16.05 11.66 6.61
CA PHE A 420 15.23 10.49 6.89
C PHE A 420 15.86 9.20 6.31
N VAL A 421 15.54 8.10 6.94
CA VAL A 421 15.80 6.74 6.46
C VAL A 421 14.48 6.00 6.40
N THR A 422 14.20 5.35 5.29
CA THR A 422 13.05 4.46 5.15
C THR A 422 13.52 3.10 4.67
N PHE A 423 12.99 2.04 5.28
CA PHE A 423 13.25 0.66 4.90
C PHE A 423 11.91 -0.09 4.78
N SER A 424 11.61 -0.61 3.59
CA SER A 424 10.32 -1.20 3.27
C SER A 424 10.49 -2.57 2.58
N PRO A 425 10.61 -3.68 3.33
CA PRO A 425 10.57 -5.02 2.78
C PRO A 425 9.14 -5.48 2.55
N SER A 426 8.95 -6.29 1.51
CA SER A 426 7.73 -7.05 1.29
C SER A 426 8.03 -8.42 0.71
N LEU A 427 7.26 -9.42 1.13
CA LEU A 427 7.34 -10.80 0.64
C LEU A 427 5.94 -11.27 0.27
N TYR A 428 5.87 -12.10 -0.75
CA TYR A 428 4.64 -12.78 -1.11
C TYR A 428 4.91 -14.23 -1.50
N TYR A 429 3.93 -15.06 -1.29
CA TYR A 429 3.89 -16.45 -1.72
C TYR A 429 2.48 -16.79 -2.17
N THR A 430 2.34 -17.30 -3.38
CA THR A 430 1.07 -17.79 -3.92
C THR A 430 1.28 -19.20 -4.45
N GLN A 431 0.45 -20.12 -4.00
CA GLN A 431 0.39 -21.47 -4.54
C GLN A 431 -1.03 -21.75 -5.01
N SER A 432 -1.18 -22.12 -6.27
CA SER A 432 -2.44 -22.56 -6.84
C SER A 432 -2.29 -23.99 -7.37
N SER A 433 -3.27 -24.82 -7.09
CA SER A 433 -3.36 -26.16 -7.67
C SER A 433 -4.80 -26.38 -8.17
N GLY A 434 -4.93 -26.97 -9.34
CA GLY A 434 -6.24 -27.17 -9.93
C GLY A 434 -6.31 -28.48 -10.72
N ASN A 435 -7.48 -29.09 -10.66
CA ASN A 435 -7.84 -30.22 -11.51
C ASN A 435 -9.07 -29.82 -12.30
N ALA A 436 -9.08 -30.06 -13.59
CA ALA A 436 -10.23 -29.84 -14.46
C ALA A 436 -10.48 -31.03 -15.35
N SER A 437 -11.74 -31.29 -15.66
CA SER A 437 -12.17 -32.30 -16.61
C SER A 437 -13.28 -31.70 -17.46
N ASN A 438 -13.18 -31.86 -18.76
CA ASN A 438 -14.20 -31.48 -19.73
C ASN A 438 -14.51 -32.70 -20.63
N ALA A 439 -15.73 -33.16 -20.56
CA ALA A 439 -16.24 -34.19 -21.47
C ALA A 439 -17.23 -33.53 -22.43
N SER A 440 -17.03 -33.68 -23.71
CA SER A 440 -17.90 -33.14 -24.75
C SER A 440 -18.23 -34.18 -25.81
N THR A 441 -19.49 -34.21 -26.18
CA THR A 441 -20.02 -35.07 -27.25
C THR A 441 -20.67 -34.18 -28.29
N GLN A 442 -20.40 -34.47 -29.55
CA GLN A 442 -21.07 -33.84 -30.68
C GLN A 442 -21.76 -34.91 -31.54
N TRP A 443 -23.00 -34.65 -31.86
CA TRP A 443 -23.80 -35.55 -32.73
C TRP A 443 -24.60 -34.72 -33.73
N GLN A 444 -25.03 -35.41 -34.80
CA GLN A 444 -25.86 -34.84 -35.84
C GLN A 444 -27.18 -35.63 -35.92
N GLU A 445 -28.30 -34.93 -36.06
CA GLU A 445 -29.57 -35.58 -36.24
C GLU A 445 -29.61 -36.29 -37.60
N SER A 446 -29.98 -37.56 -37.60
CA SER A 446 -30.14 -38.31 -38.87
C SER A 446 -31.48 -37.98 -39.50
N LEU A 447 -31.48 -37.62 -40.76
CA LEU A 447 -32.71 -37.30 -41.53
C LEU A 447 -33.71 -38.44 -41.57
N ASN A 448 -33.33 -39.71 -41.21
CA ASN A 448 -34.13 -40.91 -41.28
C ASN A 448 -34.31 -41.68 -39.97
N ALA A 449 -33.83 -41.15 -38.85
CA ALA A 449 -33.85 -41.85 -37.59
C ALA A 449 -35.02 -41.44 -36.70
N GLN A 450 -35.57 -42.39 -35.97
CA GLN A 450 -36.45 -42.12 -34.82
C GLN A 450 -35.69 -41.27 -33.80
N PRO A 451 -36.32 -40.28 -33.17
CA PRO A 451 -35.64 -39.45 -32.19
C PRO A 451 -35.02 -40.31 -31.07
N TYR A 452 -33.71 -40.10 -30.82
CA TYR A 452 -32.92 -40.72 -29.76
C TYR A 452 -32.30 -42.11 -29.98
N SER A 453 -31.90 -42.50 -31.18
CA SER A 453 -31.02 -43.66 -31.32
C SER A 453 -29.54 -43.25 -31.26
N SER A 454 -28.92 -43.56 -30.15
CA SER A 454 -27.75 -42.85 -29.60
C SER A 454 -26.38 -43.15 -30.23
N ALA A 455 -26.21 -44.25 -31.00
CA ALA A 455 -24.86 -44.68 -31.39
C ALA A 455 -24.45 -44.35 -32.84
N ALA A 456 -25.45 -44.18 -33.75
CA ALA A 456 -25.16 -44.03 -35.18
C ALA A 456 -24.87 -42.56 -35.59
N ASP A 457 -25.23 -41.60 -34.77
CA ASP A 457 -25.23 -40.17 -35.10
C ASP A 457 -24.16 -39.37 -34.37
N THR A 458 -23.36 -39.98 -33.51
CA THR A 458 -22.22 -39.32 -32.83
C THR A 458 -21.17 -38.96 -33.86
N LEU A 459 -20.70 -37.74 -33.86
CA LEU A 459 -19.61 -37.27 -34.70
C LEU A 459 -18.26 -37.48 -34.01
N TYR A 460 -18.17 -37.05 -32.75
CA TYR A 460 -17.01 -37.30 -31.90
C TYR A 460 -17.34 -37.21 -30.42
N ASP A 461 -16.51 -37.86 -29.61
CA ASP A 461 -16.40 -37.70 -28.18
C ASP A 461 -15.02 -37.19 -27.86
N ARG A 462 -14.95 -36.19 -26.95
CA ARG A 462 -13.71 -35.64 -26.46
C ARG A 462 -13.69 -35.59 -24.95
N LEU A 463 -12.63 -36.07 -24.35
CA LEU A 463 -12.33 -35.96 -22.94
C LEU A 463 -11.02 -35.22 -22.76
N LEU A 464 -11.10 -34.07 -22.13
CA LEU A 464 -9.94 -33.29 -21.76
C LEU A 464 -9.84 -33.30 -20.23
N ARG A 465 -8.70 -33.70 -19.68
CA ARG A 465 -8.38 -33.64 -18.26
C ARG A 465 -7.10 -32.84 -18.06
N SER A 466 -7.04 -32.06 -17.01
CA SER A 466 -5.83 -31.32 -16.68
C SER A 466 -5.61 -31.21 -15.16
N THR A 467 -4.35 -31.30 -14.79
CA THR A 467 -3.88 -30.96 -13.45
C THR A 467 -2.85 -29.86 -13.59
N THR A 468 -3.04 -28.76 -12.84
CA THR A 468 -2.14 -27.62 -12.87
C THR A 468 -1.62 -27.33 -11.45
N LYS A 469 -0.36 -26.96 -11.37
CA LYS A 469 0.23 -26.45 -10.14
C LYS A 469 1.08 -25.23 -10.48
N ARG A 470 0.80 -24.14 -9.79
CA ARG A 470 1.54 -22.89 -9.93
C ARG A 470 2.03 -22.45 -8.56
N THR A 471 3.30 -22.10 -8.50
CA THR A 471 3.91 -21.55 -7.29
C THR A 471 4.63 -20.28 -7.70
N ASP A 472 4.22 -19.16 -7.09
CA ASP A 472 4.81 -17.84 -7.28
C ASP A 472 5.29 -17.35 -5.91
N TRP A 473 6.53 -16.93 -5.82
CA TRP A 473 7.03 -16.28 -4.63
C TRP A 473 8.05 -15.21 -4.98
N GLY A 474 8.14 -14.23 -4.16
CA GLY A 474 9.06 -13.15 -4.40
C GLY A 474 8.99 -12.11 -3.30
N GLY A 475 9.73 -11.05 -3.53
CA GLY A 475 9.77 -9.94 -2.61
C GLY A 475 10.35 -8.70 -3.22
N ARG A 476 10.09 -7.61 -2.54
CA ARG A 476 10.66 -6.30 -2.85
C ARG A 476 11.29 -5.73 -1.60
N LEU A 477 12.47 -5.18 -1.76
CA LEU A 477 13.17 -4.42 -0.75
C LEU A 477 13.36 -3.00 -1.26
N MET A 478 12.91 -2.01 -0.50
CA MET A 478 13.11 -0.61 -0.80
C MET A 478 13.84 0.04 0.38
N PHE A 479 14.88 0.77 0.07
CA PHE A 479 15.66 1.56 1.01
C PHE A 479 15.76 2.98 0.46
N GLU A 480 15.44 3.97 1.30
CA GLU A 480 15.56 5.38 0.97
C GLU A 480 16.32 6.08 2.08
N TYR A 481 17.28 6.90 1.70
CA TYR A 481 18.04 7.75 2.59
C TYR A 481 18.14 9.14 2.00
N PHE A 482 17.73 10.13 2.77
CA PHE A 482 17.88 11.55 2.43
C PHE A 482 18.53 12.30 3.58
N THR A 483 19.43 13.19 3.25
CA THR A 483 20.01 14.13 4.22
C THR A 483 20.33 15.47 3.57
N SER A 484 20.24 16.51 4.33
CA SER A 484 20.64 17.87 3.92
C SER A 484 21.62 18.43 4.94
N PHE A 485 22.66 19.08 4.47
CA PHE A 485 23.73 19.69 5.27
C PHE A 485 23.64 21.21 5.18
N PRO A 486 22.84 21.89 6.04
CA PRO A 486 22.69 23.35 6.02
C PRO A 486 24.03 24.07 6.18
N TRP A 487 24.93 23.52 6.98
CA TRP A 487 26.27 24.08 7.24
C TRP A 487 27.22 24.01 6.04
N LEU A 488 26.96 23.14 5.06
CA LEU A 488 27.61 23.07 3.74
C LEU A 488 26.87 23.89 2.67
N GLY A 489 26.10 24.91 3.07
CA GLY A 489 25.33 25.76 2.15
C GLY A 489 24.15 25.03 1.53
N GLY A 490 23.53 24.10 2.26
CA GLY A 490 22.35 23.37 1.80
C GLY A 490 22.67 22.22 0.83
N LEU A 491 23.86 21.63 0.92
CA LEU A 491 24.18 20.39 0.20
C LEU A 491 23.17 19.30 0.61
N SER A 492 22.51 18.68 -0.35
CA SER A 492 21.60 17.55 -0.13
C SER A 492 22.16 16.29 -0.78
N PHE A 493 21.98 15.18 -0.11
CA PHE A 493 22.28 13.85 -0.62
C PHE A 493 21.01 12.99 -0.52
N ASN A 494 20.68 12.34 -1.61
CA ASN A 494 19.61 11.38 -1.69
C ASN A 494 20.16 10.06 -2.23
N PHE A 495 19.75 8.97 -1.59
CA PHE A 495 20.05 7.61 -2.03
C PHE A 495 18.80 6.77 -1.91
N ASP A 496 18.38 6.18 -3.01
CA ASP A 496 17.30 5.20 -3.03
C ASP A 496 17.74 3.93 -3.75
N ALA A 497 17.40 2.80 -3.18
CA ALA A 497 17.66 1.49 -3.73
C ALA A 497 16.41 0.64 -3.65
N THR A 498 16.02 0.06 -4.76
CA THR A 498 14.93 -0.91 -4.82
C THR A 498 15.43 -2.18 -5.46
N THR A 499 15.16 -3.31 -4.84
CA THR A 499 15.36 -4.62 -5.46
C THR A 499 14.07 -5.40 -5.43
N THR A 500 13.77 -6.09 -6.52
CA THR A 500 12.67 -7.04 -6.62
C THR A 500 13.22 -8.38 -7.06
N TYR A 501 12.67 -9.44 -6.52
CA TYR A 501 12.95 -10.81 -6.89
C TYR A 501 11.65 -11.58 -7.00
N ASN A 502 11.44 -12.26 -8.11
CA ASN A 502 10.27 -13.10 -8.33
C ASN A 502 10.70 -14.43 -8.93
N ARG A 503 10.13 -15.49 -8.41
CA ARG A 503 10.27 -16.84 -8.96
C ARG A 503 8.90 -17.46 -9.12
N ARG A 504 8.63 -17.94 -10.33
CA ARG A 504 7.38 -18.60 -10.70
C ARG A 504 7.70 -19.98 -11.22
N LYS A 505 6.89 -20.93 -10.87
CA LYS A 505 6.93 -22.27 -11.46
C LYS A 505 5.51 -22.68 -11.77
N HIS A 506 5.24 -22.92 -13.03
CA HIS A 506 3.99 -23.50 -13.51
C HIS A 506 4.29 -24.90 -14.01
N THR A 507 3.48 -25.88 -13.58
CA THR A 507 3.48 -27.23 -14.14
C THR A 507 2.06 -27.59 -14.50
N SER A 508 1.86 -28.15 -15.67
CA SER A 508 0.57 -28.70 -16.09
C SER A 508 0.76 -30.08 -16.69
N LEU A 509 -0.20 -30.93 -16.44
CA LEU A 509 -0.33 -32.22 -17.06
C LEU A 509 -1.73 -32.28 -17.66
N THR A 510 -1.83 -32.46 -18.97
CA THR A 510 -3.10 -32.44 -19.72
C THR A 510 -3.22 -33.72 -20.54
N GLY A 511 -4.34 -34.37 -20.40
CA GLY A 511 -4.72 -35.51 -21.26
C GLY A 511 -5.84 -35.08 -22.21
N ASP A 512 -5.69 -35.35 -23.48
CA ASP A 512 -6.65 -35.09 -24.56
C ASP A 512 -6.93 -36.36 -25.30
N LEU A 513 -8.17 -36.85 -25.17
CA LEU A 513 -8.67 -38.02 -25.87
C LEU A 513 -9.82 -37.56 -26.77
N LEU A 514 -9.64 -37.67 -28.07
CA LEU A 514 -10.64 -37.38 -29.07
C LEU A 514 -10.88 -38.63 -29.90
N GLN A 515 -12.11 -39.10 -29.93
CA GLN A 515 -12.52 -40.26 -30.65
C GLN A 515 -13.61 -39.91 -31.68
N TYR A 516 -13.37 -40.22 -32.95
CA TYR A 516 -14.35 -40.01 -33.99
C TYR A 516 -15.17 -41.31 -34.20
N ALA A 517 -16.48 -41.17 -34.19
CA ALA A 517 -17.40 -42.31 -34.38
C ALA A 517 -17.43 -42.83 -35.81
N ARG A 518 -16.97 -42.04 -36.80
CA ARG A 518 -16.81 -42.44 -38.22
C ARG A 518 -15.34 -42.27 -38.59
N SER A 519 -14.85 -43.17 -39.46
CA SER A 519 -13.44 -43.23 -39.90
C SER A 519 -12.97 -41.98 -40.69
N SER A 520 -13.59 -40.84 -40.52
CA SER A 520 -13.29 -39.59 -41.21
C SER A 520 -12.25 -38.70 -40.51
N GLY A 521 -11.80 -39.07 -39.33
CA GLY A 521 -10.82 -38.33 -38.55
C GLY A 521 -9.79 -39.26 -37.92
N THR A 522 -8.62 -38.74 -37.57
CA THR A 522 -7.62 -39.46 -36.79
C THR A 522 -7.91 -39.25 -35.31
N ASP A 523 -8.12 -40.36 -34.59
CA ASP A 523 -8.26 -40.29 -33.14
C ASP A 523 -7.01 -39.71 -32.50
N LEU A 524 -7.21 -38.87 -31.52
CA LEU A 524 -6.13 -38.28 -30.72
C LEU A 524 -6.17 -38.89 -29.32
N SER A 525 -5.01 -39.37 -28.88
CA SER A 525 -4.84 -39.94 -27.55
C SER A 525 -3.50 -39.47 -27.02
N GLN A 526 -3.47 -38.32 -26.33
CA GLN A 526 -2.23 -37.68 -25.99
C GLN A 526 -2.21 -37.18 -24.52
N LEU A 527 -1.10 -37.40 -23.84
CA LEU A 527 -0.70 -36.72 -22.62
C LEU A 527 0.33 -35.66 -22.96
N ARG A 528 0.16 -34.51 -22.37
CA ARG A 528 1.09 -33.37 -22.50
C ARG A 528 1.50 -32.87 -21.12
N SER A 529 2.80 -32.90 -20.88
CA SER A 529 3.41 -32.35 -19.66
C SER A 529 4.15 -31.06 -19.97
N GLU A 530 3.81 -30.02 -19.27
CA GLU A 530 4.46 -28.70 -19.40
C GLU A 530 5.04 -28.25 -18.07
N THR A 531 6.28 -27.79 -18.10
CA THR A 531 6.95 -27.16 -16.94
C THR A 531 7.56 -25.84 -17.37
N VAL A 532 7.15 -24.76 -16.69
CA VAL A 532 7.59 -23.38 -16.97
C VAL A 532 8.13 -22.75 -15.70
N PRO A 533 9.43 -22.91 -15.38
CA PRO A 533 10.07 -22.10 -14.35
C PRO A 533 10.50 -20.75 -14.94
N GLU A 534 10.17 -19.70 -14.21
CA GLU A 534 10.57 -18.32 -14.52
C GLU A 534 11.23 -17.69 -13.31
N MET A 535 12.22 -16.87 -13.55
CA MET A 535 12.89 -16.07 -12.53
C MET A 535 13.17 -14.68 -13.08
N ASP A 536 12.79 -13.67 -12.33
CA ASP A 536 13.15 -12.29 -12.62
C ASP A 536 13.65 -11.56 -11.37
N TYR A 537 14.64 -10.72 -11.55
CA TYR A 537 15.07 -9.78 -10.54
C TYR A 537 15.44 -8.44 -11.14
N ASP A 538 15.16 -7.39 -10.40
CA ASP A 538 15.49 -6.02 -10.75
C ASP A 538 16.25 -5.35 -9.61
N TYR A 539 17.34 -4.66 -9.95
CA TYR A 539 18.02 -3.70 -9.07
C TYR A 539 17.87 -2.31 -9.66
N ASN A 540 17.42 -1.37 -8.86
CA ASN A 540 17.35 0.03 -9.22
C ASN A 540 18.00 0.84 -8.10
N ILE A 541 19.11 1.49 -8.39
CA ILE A 541 19.87 2.31 -7.45
C ILE A 541 19.95 3.71 -8.02
N HIS A 542 19.59 4.69 -7.24
CA HIS A 542 19.66 6.09 -7.56
C HIS A 542 20.39 6.82 -6.44
N ALA A 543 21.34 7.64 -6.81
CA ALA A 543 22.05 8.51 -5.89
C ALA A 543 22.16 9.91 -6.50
N ASP A 544 21.71 10.91 -5.80
CA ASP A 544 21.91 12.28 -6.21
C ASP A 544 22.56 13.13 -5.11
N LEU A 545 23.43 14.00 -5.54
CA LEU A 545 24.09 15.02 -4.73
C LEU A 545 23.77 16.38 -5.36
N GLY A 546 23.12 17.24 -4.59
CA GLY A 546 22.74 18.56 -5.06
C GLY A 546 23.14 19.64 -4.07
N LYS A 547 23.62 20.78 -4.58
CA LYS A 547 23.86 21.96 -3.79
C LYS A 547 23.14 23.17 -4.40
N GLY A 548 22.30 23.79 -3.59
CA GLY A 548 21.62 25.06 -3.92
C GLY A 548 22.51 26.27 -3.68
N LYS A 549 21.92 27.39 -3.42
CA LYS A 549 22.53 28.73 -3.28
C LYS A 549 23.92 28.75 -2.64
N GLY A 550 24.88 29.47 -3.25
CA GLY A 550 26.13 29.87 -2.59
C GLY A 550 27.34 29.00 -2.89
N LEU A 551 27.39 28.26 -3.98
CA LEU A 551 28.60 27.51 -4.40
C LEU A 551 29.81 28.43 -4.63
N PHE A 552 29.58 29.68 -5.08
CA PHE A 552 30.62 30.66 -5.46
C PHE A 552 30.46 32.03 -4.77
N GLY A 553 29.84 32.08 -3.57
CA GLY A 553 29.68 33.30 -2.76
C GLY A 553 28.23 33.68 -2.47
N ARG A 554 28.05 34.61 -1.50
CA ARG A 554 26.71 34.99 -0.95
C ARG A 554 25.78 35.66 -1.97
N SER A 555 26.29 36.21 -3.08
CA SER A 555 25.49 36.95 -4.05
C SER A 555 25.17 36.20 -5.35
N MET A 556 25.70 34.97 -5.53
CA MET A 556 25.48 34.22 -6.76
C MET A 556 24.50 33.08 -6.56
N TYR A 557 23.44 33.07 -7.38
CA TYR A 557 22.56 31.93 -7.56
C TYR A 557 23.28 30.89 -8.43
N SER A 558 23.82 29.85 -7.79
CA SER A 558 24.47 28.75 -8.50
C SER A 558 23.99 27.43 -7.88
N TRP A 559 23.81 26.43 -8.71
CA TRP A 559 23.51 25.09 -8.25
C TRP A 559 24.31 24.05 -9.05
N LEU A 560 24.68 22.98 -8.37
CA LEU A 560 25.31 21.81 -8.97
C LEU A 560 24.49 20.59 -8.56
N LYS A 561 24.15 19.76 -9.53
CA LYS A 561 23.50 18.48 -9.28
C LYS A 561 24.26 17.37 -10.01
N ILE A 562 24.58 16.31 -9.30
CA ILE A 562 25.09 15.05 -9.82
C ILE A 562 24.05 14.00 -9.53
N ASP A 563 23.50 13.38 -10.57
CA ASP A 563 22.46 12.35 -10.49
C ASP A 563 23.01 11.08 -11.16
N TYR A 564 23.12 10.01 -10.40
CA TYR A 564 23.55 8.72 -10.90
C TYR A 564 22.47 7.70 -10.69
N ARG A 565 22.11 7.00 -11.78
CA ARG A 565 21.12 5.92 -11.76
C ARG A 565 21.73 4.66 -12.33
N TYR A 566 21.58 3.58 -11.59
CA TYR A 566 21.90 2.24 -12.02
C TYR A 566 20.66 1.38 -12.03
N LYS A 567 20.38 0.74 -13.14
CA LYS A 567 19.29 -0.22 -13.28
C LYS A 567 19.82 -1.50 -13.88
N GLN A 568 19.61 -2.61 -13.19
CA GLN A 568 19.86 -3.95 -13.72
C GLN A 568 18.57 -4.75 -13.71
N THR A 569 18.24 -5.37 -14.84
CA THR A 569 17.13 -6.30 -14.95
C THR A 569 17.65 -7.64 -15.43
N PHE A 570 17.18 -8.70 -14.84
CA PHE A 570 17.40 -10.06 -15.26
C PHE A 570 16.08 -10.79 -15.40
N ARG A 571 15.91 -11.52 -16.47
CA ARG A 571 14.76 -12.39 -16.70
C ARG A 571 15.23 -13.71 -17.26
N SER A 572 14.75 -14.79 -16.69
CA SER A 572 14.94 -16.14 -17.19
C SER A 572 13.57 -16.78 -17.35
N GLY A 573 13.31 -17.30 -18.55
CA GLY A 573 12.13 -18.10 -18.86
C GLY A 573 12.59 -19.42 -19.47
N HIS A 574 12.02 -20.50 -18.99
CA HIS A 574 12.26 -21.85 -19.47
C HIS A 574 10.93 -22.53 -19.66
N ARG A 575 10.76 -23.24 -20.73
CA ARG A 575 9.58 -24.05 -21.01
C ARG A 575 10.03 -25.39 -21.54
N ASP A 576 9.69 -26.44 -20.81
CA ASP A 576 9.79 -27.82 -21.26
C ASP A 576 8.39 -28.34 -21.55
N LEU A 577 8.16 -28.72 -22.79
CA LEU A 577 6.95 -29.37 -23.23
C LEU A 577 7.30 -30.80 -23.67
N SER A 578 6.69 -31.77 -23.04
CA SER A 578 6.87 -33.19 -23.39
C SER A 578 5.53 -33.84 -23.67
N GLU A 579 5.49 -34.71 -24.62
CA GLU A 579 4.31 -35.39 -25.10
C GLU A 579 4.49 -36.89 -24.97
N ASN A 580 3.39 -37.61 -24.72
CA ASN A 580 3.32 -39.05 -24.69
C ASN A 580 1.98 -39.48 -25.31
N ASP A 581 2.03 -40.30 -26.34
CA ASP A 581 0.87 -40.82 -27.00
C ASP A 581 0.35 -42.12 -26.34
N GLY A 582 -0.95 -42.38 -26.40
CA GLY A 582 -1.54 -43.60 -25.86
C GLY A 582 -2.26 -43.42 -24.51
N TRP A 583 -2.82 -42.25 -24.23
CA TRP A 583 -3.66 -42.02 -23.06
C TRP A 583 -5.08 -42.59 -23.26
N GLN A 584 -5.55 -43.43 -22.33
CA GLN A 584 -6.86 -44.10 -22.43
C GLN A 584 -8.00 -43.44 -21.66
N GLY A 585 -7.78 -42.22 -21.12
CA GLY A 585 -8.82 -41.47 -20.41
C GLY A 585 -8.89 -41.74 -18.91
N ASP A 586 -8.20 -42.75 -18.40
CA ASP A 586 -8.18 -43.08 -16.98
C ASP A 586 -7.01 -42.41 -16.24
N GLY A 587 -7.35 -41.52 -15.32
CA GLY A 587 -6.35 -40.72 -14.61
C GLY A 587 -5.62 -39.72 -15.52
N LEU A 588 -4.43 -39.33 -15.14
CA LEU A 588 -3.48 -38.57 -15.96
C LEU A 588 -2.12 -39.27 -15.89
N THR A 589 -2.13 -40.56 -16.18
CA THR A 589 -0.95 -41.43 -16.29
C THR A 589 -0.91 -42.04 -17.68
N PRO A 590 0.27 -42.25 -18.26
CA PRO A 590 0.38 -43.01 -19.49
C PRO A 590 -0.27 -44.38 -19.34
N SER A 591 -0.87 -44.91 -20.41
CA SER A 591 -1.35 -46.29 -20.44
C SER A 591 -0.19 -47.25 -20.22
N ALA A 592 -0.47 -48.46 -19.71
CA ALA A 592 0.53 -49.50 -19.57
C ALA A 592 1.15 -49.94 -20.94
N ASP A 593 0.43 -49.68 -22.01
CA ASP A 593 0.87 -49.98 -23.41
C ASP A 593 1.50 -48.73 -24.08
N ALA A 594 1.55 -47.58 -23.41
CA ALA A 594 2.17 -46.37 -23.95
C ALA A 594 3.70 -46.47 -23.92
N PRO A 595 4.42 -45.75 -24.80
CA PRO A 595 5.86 -45.63 -24.70
C PRO A 595 6.27 -45.16 -23.31
N GLU A 596 7.26 -45.83 -22.70
CA GLU A 596 7.76 -45.42 -21.36
C GLU A 596 8.41 -44.04 -21.38
N GLU A 597 8.84 -43.55 -22.54
CA GLU A 597 9.57 -42.31 -22.70
C GLU A 597 8.65 -41.14 -23.12
N TRP A 598 8.73 -40.05 -22.38
CA TRP A 598 8.20 -38.78 -22.80
C TRP A 598 9.08 -38.15 -23.87
N VAL A 599 8.49 -37.74 -24.98
CA VAL A 599 9.21 -37.08 -26.09
C VAL A 599 9.17 -35.57 -25.86
N LEU A 600 10.35 -34.95 -25.77
CA LEU A 600 10.45 -33.50 -25.68
C LEU A 600 10.08 -32.86 -27.03
N ASP A 601 9.08 -31.98 -27.00
CA ASP A 601 8.74 -31.11 -28.13
C ASP A 601 9.75 -29.96 -28.22
N GLN A 602 10.81 -30.19 -29.01
CA GLN A 602 11.89 -29.20 -29.18
C GLN A 602 11.40 -27.91 -29.85
N ALA A 603 10.39 -27.98 -30.72
CA ALA A 603 9.88 -26.81 -31.44
C ALA A 603 9.16 -25.82 -30.50
N ASN A 604 8.48 -26.37 -29.49
CA ASN A 604 7.70 -25.57 -28.51
C ASN A 604 8.38 -25.41 -27.15
N SER A 605 9.57 -26.00 -26.97
CA SER A 605 10.40 -25.83 -25.77
C SER A 605 11.44 -24.72 -25.98
N PHE A 606 11.70 -23.95 -24.94
CA PHE A 606 12.70 -22.88 -25.04
C PHE A 606 13.36 -22.58 -23.69
N HIS A 607 14.57 -22.05 -23.74
CA HIS A 607 15.24 -21.47 -22.58
C HIS A 607 15.82 -20.12 -22.97
N THR A 608 15.34 -19.06 -22.35
CA THR A 608 15.75 -17.68 -22.63
C THR A 608 16.22 -17.00 -21.35
N THR A 609 17.39 -16.40 -21.41
CA THR A 609 17.87 -15.47 -20.37
C THR A 609 18.17 -14.10 -20.97
N ARG A 610 17.71 -13.08 -20.27
CA ARG A 610 17.97 -11.69 -20.67
C ARG A 610 18.49 -10.91 -19.48
N MET A 611 19.63 -10.27 -19.67
CA MET A 611 20.20 -9.33 -18.70
C MET A 611 20.43 -7.97 -19.38
N GLU A 612 20.00 -6.93 -18.70
CA GLU A 612 20.19 -5.55 -19.12
C GLU A 612 20.74 -4.72 -17.96
N ARG A 613 21.81 -3.99 -18.18
CA ARG A 613 22.41 -3.06 -17.23
C ARG A 613 22.44 -1.68 -17.85
N ASN A 614 21.89 -0.72 -17.15
CA ASN A 614 21.83 0.67 -17.56
C ASN A 614 22.51 1.53 -16.49
N HIS A 615 23.50 2.29 -16.89
CA HIS A 615 24.12 3.33 -16.09
C HIS A 615 23.77 4.67 -16.72
N ASN A 616 23.25 5.59 -15.92
CA ASN A 616 22.97 6.95 -16.34
C ASN A 616 23.60 7.91 -15.33
N LEU A 617 24.56 8.70 -15.79
CA LEU A 617 25.19 9.77 -15.02
C LEU A 617 24.80 11.10 -15.64
N LYS A 618 24.02 11.88 -14.93
CA LYS A 618 23.63 13.23 -15.32
C LYS A 618 24.28 14.23 -14.37
N THR A 619 25.11 15.10 -14.92
CA THR A 619 25.67 16.21 -14.17
C THR A 619 25.14 17.50 -14.76
N SER A 620 24.63 18.38 -13.91
CA SER A 620 24.10 19.68 -14.33
C SER A 620 24.55 20.77 -13.37
N ALA A 621 24.99 21.86 -13.92
CA ALA A 621 25.40 23.06 -13.20
C ALA A 621 24.70 24.27 -13.79
N SER A 622 24.25 25.16 -12.94
CA SER A 622 23.67 26.44 -13.33
C SER A 622 24.38 27.55 -12.59
N TRP A 623 24.80 28.55 -13.32
CA TRP A 623 25.58 29.67 -12.80
C TRP A 623 25.13 30.98 -13.44
N LEU A 624 25.06 32.03 -12.66
CA LEU A 624 24.75 33.39 -13.11
C LEU A 624 26.02 34.26 -13.03
N PRO A 625 26.78 34.38 -14.13
CA PRO A 625 28.07 35.08 -14.08
C PRO A 625 27.89 36.59 -14.09
N ILE A 626 26.95 37.13 -14.86
CA ILE A 626 26.82 38.60 -15.05
C ILE A 626 25.38 38.94 -15.41
N GLY A 627 24.71 39.74 -14.56
CA GLY A 627 23.35 40.26 -14.84
C GLY A 627 22.28 39.16 -15.07
N PRO A 628 21.40 39.30 -16.05
CA PRO A 628 20.34 38.33 -16.31
C PRO A 628 20.76 37.06 -17.07
N LEU A 629 22.07 36.90 -17.38
CA LEU A 629 22.56 35.76 -18.15
C LEU A 629 22.77 34.53 -17.28
N TRP A 630 21.99 33.50 -17.54
CA TRP A 630 22.13 32.17 -16.93
C TRP A 630 22.93 31.25 -17.85
N LEU A 631 24.00 30.66 -17.31
CA LEU A 631 24.70 29.57 -17.97
C LEU A 631 24.26 28.25 -17.36
N ASN A 632 23.63 27.40 -18.17
CA ASN A 632 23.27 26.05 -17.80
C ASN A 632 24.13 25.07 -18.57
N LEU A 633 24.94 24.30 -17.86
CA LEU A 633 25.70 23.19 -18.42
C LEU A 633 25.08 21.88 -17.94
N SER A 634 24.76 20.98 -18.85
CA SER A 634 24.26 19.65 -18.55
C SER A 634 25.00 18.62 -19.40
N VAL A 635 25.53 17.60 -18.75
CA VAL A 635 26.14 16.43 -19.38
C VAL A 635 25.34 15.21 -18.95
N ASP A 636 24.82 14.46 -19.91
CA ASP A 636 24.07 13.20 -19.70
C ASP A 636 24.84 12.07 -20.41
N MET A 637 25.35 11.14 -19.61
CA MET A 637 26.10 9.97 -20.09
C MET A 637 25.30 8.71 -19.76
N LYS A 638 24.94 7.96 -20.79
CA LYS A 638 24.19 6.72 -20.67
C LYS A 638 24.98 5.55 -21.23
N PHE A 639 25.17 4.53 -20.42
CA PHE A 639 25.81 3.29 -20.82
C PHE A 639 24.84 2.13 -20.64
N ILE A 640 24.65 1.31 -21.69
CA ILE A 640 23.76 0.15 -21.71
C ILE A 640 24.55 -1.09 -22.11
N ASP A 641 24.53 -2.13 -21.28
CA ASP A 641 25.01 -3.49 -21.58
C ASP A 641 23.80 -4.44 -21.57
N ARG A 642 23.49 -4.99 -22.75
CA ARG A 642 22.37 -5.94 -22.92
C ARG A 642 22.93 -7.27 -23.40
N ARG A 643 22.52 -8.35 -22.73
CA ARG A 643 22.86 -9.73 -23.09
C ARG A 643 21.58 -10.55 -23.13
N ILE A 644 21.44 -11.31 -24.20
CA ILE A 644 20.33 -12.24 -24.41
C ILE A 644 20.95 -13.57 -24.81
N HIS A 645 20.54 -14.61 -24.15
CA HIS A 645 20.82 -16.00 -24.50
C HIS A 645 19.48 -16.67 -24.75
N ASP A 646 19.33 -17.27 -25.93
CA ASP A 646 18.08 -17.88 -26.37
C ASP A 646 18.40 -19.25 -26.98
N LEU A 647 17.86 -20.29 -26.38
CA LEU A 647 17.90 -21.67 -26.86
C LEU A 647 16.49 -22.04 -27.30
N ARG A 648 16.29 -22.13 -28.61
CA ARG A 648 15.06 -22.58 -29.27
C ARG A 648 15.36 -23.52 -30.41
N ASP A 649 14.46 -24.44 -30.66
CA ASP A 649 14.58 -25.40 -31.76
C ASP A 649 15.95 -26.10 -31.79
N GLY A 650 16.55 -26.35 -30.62
CA GLY A 650 17.91 -26.90 -30.50
C GLY A 650 19.03 -25.97 -30.94
N ALA A 651 18.73 -24.71 -31.30
CA ALA A 651 19.72 -23.71 -31.68
C ALA A 651 20.03 -22.74 -30.53
N ASP A 652 21.30 -22.63 -30.15
CA ASP A 652 21.79 -21.70 -29.17
C ASP A 652 22.17 -20.37 -29.83
N ARG A 653 21.54 -19.27 -29.39
CA ARG A 653 21.75 -17.93 -29.92
C ARG A 653 22.09 -16.98 -28.80
N THR A 654 23.26 -16.37 -28.89
CA THR A 654 23.70 -15.36 -27.92
C THR A 654 23.84 -14.00 -28.58
N TYR A 655 23.20 -12.99 -28.00
CA TYR A 655 23.28 -11.60 -28.46
C TYR A 655 23.84 -10.74 -27.34
N ALA A 656 24.87 -9.94 -27.65
CA ALA A 656 25.42 -8.95 -26.74
C ALA A 656 25.50 -7.59 -27.44
N ARG A 657 25.01 -6.55 -26.80
CA ARG A 657 25.07 -5.17 -27.32
C ARG A 657 25.48 -4.23 -26.19
N LYS A 658 26.50 -3.43 -26.48
CA LYS A 658 26.90 -2.30 -25.65
C LYS A 658 26.64 -1.01 -26.41
N SER A 659 26.11 -0.01 -25.76
CA SER A 659 25.87 1.32 -26.33
C SER A 659 26.18 2.40 -25.30
N PHE A 660 26.68 3.53 -25.80
CA PHE A 660 26.94 4.73 -25.01
C PHE A 660 25.91 5.78 -25.36
#